data_71d92618add30a522c2f28d00cafdebc
#
_entry.id   71d92618add30a522c2f28d00cafdebc
#
_cell.length_a   1.000
_cell.length_b   1.000
_cell.length_c   1.000
_cell.angle_alpha   90.00
_cell.angle_beta   90.00
_cell.angle_gamma   90.00
#
_symmetry.space_group_name_H-M   'P 1'
#
loop_
_entity.id
_entity.type
_entity.pdbx_description
1 polymer ?
#
loop_
_entity_poly.entity_id
_entity_poly.type
_entity_poly.pdbx_seq_one_letter_code
_entity_poly.pdbx_strand_id
1 'polypeptide(L)'
;MTDQPTPWRLYPRLLLRRAGFGVELLTALADEPTRTAAEEYRAAAKRFGQRRAHLIEGIARTVAMADRQADRARLRALSRARSRAGRGLSVNHERLDPDLAPAVTNYGTAQVELERAARLLTDILAQEAVRRPGRVHTMLADERVCDALLQLSPSFYGEVVRWRQGWATRGDGANRNRAKDRAFYRRAYLYGQRLAAKNETTSFFGPLVHGRIDHAVDGIGLGPETGSGVHTTEAQTAFWAVCELARNLGADPAVRDHLPVSWVPACRRQAGVEAGTGTVQTSDGRRIRLSGNRWKLVDGIDDQRSVRDLAALADMEVAEARTTLDRLRQIGAVRLWPEPPSTTARPLDWLVAWAQQHASGTEWPTRLRELGVLADRYAAADGHHRRAAVLAEVETCFSALTATDARRAGGKMYADRLVVSLDAKGDQCPVVVGGDVAHRWEQQLTPVLDVAARYGELQQRVAADLCAAVIGEAGTGSLPYDELIRRVLPAVEAGALTRLSGPVQEFTQAYTELVRAGLHGQEARLTPADLAALAPSPGRDRFVSPDVMLEQQPEGPDLLVLGELHPYVFAWGSQGLFCDDQEQMLADFAAGLEPWGGPDQLATVIRRRRHKGLVADWFPGRFVEVTSVATDDRKRTVALADLTAVVVDGVPRLRAPDGELSLYAGEDDHVHLRAFAAPTVALPLVRFGDFAPRIRVGDVIVQRARWWFDAADLGVAEVRDNATAFLAVQSLRARHGLPRFCFVSAAHEPKPVGVDLDNPLAVDALTALTLAGEGKVSLAEMRPAPDALWLRHGNKPVTAEFRIAMRRASS
;
A
#
# COMPACT_ATOMS: atom_id res chain seq x y z
N MET A 1 -15.63 -39.06 -18.00
CA MET A 1 -15.97 -37.68 -17.65
C MET A 1 -14.64 -37.03 -17.33
N THR A 2 -14.13 -36.19 -18.21
CA THR A 2 -12.92 -35.42 -17.97
C THR A 2 -13.27 -34.41 -16.89
N ASP A 3 -12.61 -34.54 -15.74
CA ASP A 3 -12.68 -33.60 -14.62
C ASP A 3 -12.32 -32.18 -15.14
N GLN A 4 -13.32 -31.41 -15.55
CA GLN A 4 -13.08 -29.97 -15.83
C GLN A 4 -12.85 -29.30 -14.47
N PRO A 5 -11.72 -28.59 -14.31
CA PRO A 5 -11.42 -27.93 -13.06
C PRO A 5 -12.53 -26.95 -12.70
N THR A 6 -13.01 -27.01 -11.47
CA THR A 6 -14.04 -26.08 -10.97
C THR A 6 -13.54 -24.65 -11.11
N PRO A 7 -14.24 -23.78 -11.85
CA PRO A 7 -13.79 -22.41 -12.06
C PRO A 7 -13.86 -21.59 -10.76
N TRP A 8 -13.09 -20.54 -10.71
CA TRP A 8 -13.23 -19.53 -9.67
C TRP A 8 -14.59 -18.83 -9.81
N ARG A 9 -15.27 -18.61 -8.69
CA ARG A 9 -16.57 -17.95 -8.64
C ARG A 9 -16.47 -16.66 -7.82
N LEU A 10 -17.11 -15.62 -8.32
CA LEU A 10 -17.24 -14.36 -7.60
C LEU A 10 -18.17 -14.53 -6.39
N TYR A 11 -17.77 -13.86 -5.34
CA TYR A 11 -18.61 -13.67 -4.16
C TYR A 11 -19.70 -12.63 -4.46
N PRO A 12 -20.87 -12.73 -3.82
CA PRO A 12 -21.99 -11.85 -4.16
C PRO A 12 -21.79 -10.37 -3.82
N ARG A 13 -20.74 -10.05 -3.04
CA ARG A 13 -20.45 -8.68 -2.60
C ARG A 13 -19.11 -8.18 -3.12
N LEU A 14 -19.04 -6.88 -3.32
CA LEU A 14 -17.83 -6.18 -3.77
C LEU A 14 -17.77 -4.76 -3.20
N LEU A 15 -16.60 -4.16 -3.29
CA LEU A 15 -16.37 -2.75 -3.01
C LEU A 15 -15.90 -2.04 -4.27
N LEU A 16 -16.43 -0.85 -4.51
CA LEU A 16 -15.84 0.10 -5.45
C LEU A 16 -15.15 1.20 -4.64
N ARG A 17 -13.86 1.32 -4.81
CA ARG A 17 -13.02 2.39 -4.28
C ARG A 17 -12.77 3.39 -5.40
N ARG A 18 -13.02 4.64 -5.19
CA ARG A 18 -12.81 5.66 -6.21
C ARG A 18 -12.14 6.92 -5.65
N ALA A 19 -11.47 7.67 -6.53
CA ALA A 19 -11.04 9.01 -6.18
C ALA A 19 -12.26 9.95 -6.08
N GLY A 20 -12.18 10.91 -5.17
CA GLY A 20 -13.22 11.95 -5.03
C GLY A 20 -13.00 13.16 -5.94
N PHE A 21 -11.87 13.18 -6.67
CA PHE A 21 -11.53 14.20 -7.65
C PHE A 21 -11.28 13.57 -9.01
N GLY A 22 -11.70 14.25 -10.05
CA GLY A 22 -11.41 13.82 -11.42
C GLY A 22 -9.92 13.94 -11.75
N VAL A 23 -9.50 13.13 -12.72
CA VAL A 23 -8.11 13.07 -13.17
C VAL A 23 -7.62 14.39 -13.79
N GLU A 24 -8.53 15.29 -14.19
CA GLU A 24 -8.22 16.62 -14.66
C GLU A 24 -7.51 17.47 -13.58
N LEU A 25 -7.69 17.18 -12.29
CA LEU A 25 -6.93 17.85 -11.23
C LEU A 25 -5.42 17.66 -11.41
N LEU A 26 -5.01 16.49 -11.92
CA LEU A 26 -3.63 16.17 -12.24
C LEU A 26 -3.20 16.81 -13.57
N THR A 27 -4.03 16.69 -14.62
CA THR A 27 -3.69 17.12 -15.98
C THR A 27 -3.79 18.63 -16.18
N ALA A 28 -4.64 19.35 -15.41
CA ALA A 28 -4.79 20.82 -15.47
C ALA A 28 -3.53 21.58 -15.00
N LEU A 29 -2.63 20.91 -14.27
CA LEU A 29 -1.34 21.49 -13.92
C LEU A 29 -0.33 21.42 -15.06
N ALA A 30 -0.58 20.63 -16.11
CA ALA A 30 0.20 20.61 -17.33
C ALA A 30 -0.20 21.76 -18.26
N ASP A 31 0.77 22.24 -19.05
CA ASP A 31 0.61 23.35 -19.98
C ASP A 31 0.57 22.79 -21.40
N GLU A 32 -0.46 23.09 -22.17
CA GLU A 32 -0.63 22.56 -23.52
C GLU A 32 0.55 22.91 -24.46
N PRO A 33 1.05 24.17 -24.49
CA PRO A 33 2.24 24.50 -25.28
C PRO A 33 3.47 23.67 -24.90
N THR A 34 3.65 23.42 -23.59
CA THR A 34 4.77 22.59 -23.10
C THR A 34 4.62 21.15 -23.55
N ARG A 35 3.42 20.59 -23.53
CA ARG A 35 3.13 19.22 -23.99
C ARG A 35 3.43 19.07 -25.47
N THR A 36 2.95 19.99 -26.31
CA THR A 36 3.19 19.99 -27.76
C THR A 36 4.69 20.09 -28.09
N ALA A 37 5.40 21.04 -27.46
CA ALA A 37 6.85 21.18 -27.68
C ALA A 37 7.64 19.96 -27.18
N ALA A 38 7.22 19.33 -26.08
CA ALA A 38 7.84 18.11 -25.59
C ALA A 38 7.62 16.92 -26.54
N GLU A 39 6.45 16.84 -27.17
CA GLU A 39 6.15 15.82 -28.18
C GLU A 39 7.02 15.99 -29.44
N GLU A 40 7.16 17.23 -29.94
CA GLU A 40 8.05 17.55 -31.05
C GLU A 40 9.51 17.20 -30.70
N TYR A 41 9.96 17.54 -29.50
CA TYR A 41 11.29 17.20 -29.01
C TYR A 41 11.52 15.67 -28.96
N ARG A 42 10.57 14.90 -28.41
CA ARG A 42 10.66 13.43 -28.38
C ARG A 42 10.71 12.83 -29.78
N ALA A 43 9.92 13.35 -30.71
CA ALA A 43 9.93 12.90 -32.09
C ALA A 43 11.32 13.17 -32.75
N ALA A 44 11.90 14.35 -32.54
CA ALA A 44 13.24 14.69 -33.00
C ALA A 44 14.32 13.80 -32.33
N ALA A 45 14.22 13.58 -31.01
CA ALA A 45 15.16 12.73 -30.29
C ALA A 45 15.10 11.26 -30.74
N LYS A 46 13.92 10.74 -31.05
CA LYS A 46 13.73 9.40 -31.61
C LYS A 46 14.35 9.29 -32.99
N ARG A 47 14.11 10.26 -33.90
CA ARG A 47 14.73 10.31 -35.24
C ARG A 47 16.25 10.37 -35.13
N PHE A 48 16.78 11.25 -34.28
CA PHE A 48 18.22 11.37 -34.07
C PHE A 48 18.81 10.04 -33.55
N GLY A 49 18.18 9.39 -32.58
CA GLY A 49 18.58 8.07 -32.07
C GLY A 49 18.67 7.01 -33.20
N GLN A 50 17.65 6.94 -34.04
CA GLN A 50 17.61 6.03 -35.19
C GLN A 50 18.72 6.34 -36.21
N ARG A 51 18.91 7.61 -36.59
CA ARG A 51 19.98 8.01 -37.55
C ARG A 51 21.37 7.78 -36.97
N ARG A 52 21.55 8.01 -35.67
CA ARG A 52 22.79 7.70 -34.95
C ARG A 52 23.11 6.20 -34.96
N ALA A 53 22.14 5.35 -34.65
CA ALA A 53 22.31 3.90 -34.69
C ALA A 53 22.68 3.41 -36.10
N HIS A 54 21.96 3.89 -37.12
CA HIS A 54 22.24 3.57 -38.53
C HIS A 54 23.65 3.99 -38.98
N LEU A 55 24.10 5.19 -38.59
CA LEU A 55 25.46 5.66 -38.89
C LEU A 55 26.52 4.78 -38.20
N ILE A 56 26.33 4.48 -36.90
CA ILE A 56 27.25 3.64 -36.11
C ILE A 56 27.35 2.23 -36.72
N GLU A 57 26.23 1.66 -37.15
CA GLU A 57 26.18 0.34 -37.80
C GLU A 57 26.83 0.38 -39.19
N GLY A 58 26.57 1.42 -39.97
CA GLY A 58 27.25 1.64 -41.25
C GLY A 58 28.78 1.73 -41.11
N ILE A 59 29.26 2.50 -40.12
CA ILE A 59 30.69 2.59 -39.81
C ILE A 59 31.23 1.21 -39.36
N ALA A 60 30.48 0.44 -38.53
CA ALA A 60 30.94 -0.87 -38.10
C ALA A 60 31.09 -1.86 -39.26
N ARG A 61 30.14 -1.84 -40.22
CA ARG A 61 30.24 -2.64 -41.45
C ARG A 61 31.45 -2.26 -42.29
N THR A 62 31.70 -0.97 -42.53
CA THR A 62 32.86 -0.47 -43.25
C THR A 62 34.17 -0.87 -42.58
N VAL A 63 34.24 -0.80 -41.23
CA VAL A 63 35.40 -1.27 -40.45
C VAL A 63 35.65 -2.77 -40.64
N ALA A 64 34.60 -3.58 -40.69
CA ALA A 64 34.70 -5.04 -40.84
C ALA A 64 35.24 -5.44 -42.25
N MET A 65 35.01 -4.60 -43.27
CA MET A 65 35.46 -4.82 -44.65
C MET A 65 36.86 -4.25 -44.93
N ALA A 66 37.43 -3.42 -44.06
CA ALA A 66 38.71 -2.74 -44.29
C ALA A 66 39.91 -3.66 -43.98
N ASP A 67 40.96 -3.58 -44.85
CA ASP A 67 42.25 -4.24 -44.58
C ASP A 67 42.98 -3.55 -43.43
N ARG A 68 43.19 -4.28 -42.34
CA ARG A 68 43.82 -3.77 -41.12
C ARG A 68 45.26 -3.33 -41.27
N GLN A 69 45.97 -3.82 -42.27
CA GLN A 69 47.37 -3.46 -42.48
C GLN A 69 47.52 -2.30 -43.46
N ALA A 70 46.71 -2.27 -44.54
CA ALA A 70 46.77 -1.25 -45.57
C ALA A 70 46.03 0.05 -45.23
N ASP A 71 44.95 -0.01 -44.43
CA ASP A 71 43.99 1.09 -44.24
C ASP A 71 44.07 1.80 -42.87
N ARG A 72 45.20 1.85 -42.22
CA ARG A 72 45.35 2.43 -40.85
C ARG A 72 44.81 3.84 -40.66
N ALA A 73 45.01 4.72 -41.66
CA ALA A 73 44.49 6.10 -41.59
C ALA A 73 42.95 6.16 -41.67
N ARG A 74 42.37 5.37 -42.57
CA ARG A 74 40.93 5.19 -42.76
C ARG A 74 40.28 4.61 -41.51
N LEU A 75 40.83 3.55 -40.90
CA LEU A 75 40.35 2.95 -39.67
C LEU A 75 40.38 3.92 -38.49
N ARG A 76 41.40 4.78 -38.38
CA ARG A 76 41.44 5.85 -37.39
C ARG A 76 40.34 6.89 -37.59
N ALA A 77 40.02 7.26 -38.83
CA ALA A 77 38.97 8.19 -39.17
C ALA A 77 37.58 7.61 -38.81
N LEU A 78 37.31 6.35 -39.18
CA LEU A 78 36.10 5.62 -38.86
C LEU A 78 35.93 5.45 -37.36
N SER A 79 36.98 5.09 -36.60
CA SER A 79 36.94 4.98 -35.14
C SER A 79 36.59 6.31 -34.46
N ARG A 80 37.21 7.43 -34.93
CA ARG A 80 36.88 8.77 -34.45
C ARG A 80 35.43 9.15 -34.78
N ALA A 81 34.95 8.88 -35.98
CA ALA A 81 33.58 9.15 -36.38
C ALA A 81 32.59 8.37 -35.54
N ARG A 82 32.83 7.06 -35.29
CA ARG A 82 32.02 6.22 -34.39
C ARG A 82 32.00 6.75 -32.98
N SER A 83 33.16 7.14 -32.44
CA SER A 83 33.23 7.72 -31.08
C SER A 83 32.47 9.05 -30.98
N ARG A 84 32.60 9.93 -32.02
CA ARG A 84 31.85 11.19 -32.05
C ARG A 84 30.35 10.96 -32.16
N ALA A 85 29.91 10.09 -33.10
CA ALA A 85 28.52 9.72 -33.26
C ALA A 85 27.97 9.10 -31.97
N GLY A 86 28.72 8.20 -31.31
CA GLY A 86 28.35 7.59 -30.02
C GLY A 86 28.09 8.60 -28.91
N ARG A 87 28.84 9.70 -28.90
CA ARG A 87 28.68 10.84 -27.98
C ARG A 87 27.67 11.90 -28.45
N GLY A 88 27.00 11.70 -29.57
CA GLY A 88 26.06 12.68 -30.15
C GLY A 88 26.71 13.92 -30.74
N LEU A 89 28.02 13.89 -31.04
CA LEU A 89 28.75 15.03 -31.56
C LEU A 89 28.74 15.02 -33.11
N SER A 90 28.82 16.17 -33.72
CA SER A 90 28.90 16.31 -35.20
C SER A 90 30.00 15.44 -35.81
N VAL A 91 29.73 14.85 -36.95
CA VAL A 91 30.67 14.00 -37.71
C VAL A 91 30.97 14.64 -39.08
N ASN A 92 32.26 14.83 -39.43
CA ASN A 92 32.66 15.34 -40.71
C ASN A 92 32.81 14.18 -41.70
N HIS A 93 32.19 14.29 -42.88
CA HIS A 93 32.18 13.26 -43.92
C HIS A 93 33.42 13.29 -44.81
N GLU A 94 34.15 14.42 -44.91
CA GLU A 94 35.26 14.62 -45.87
C GLU A 94 36.40 13.59 -45.74
N ARG A 95 36.51 12.91 -44.60
CA ARG A 95 37.54 11.90 -44.33
C ARG A 95 36.97 10.48 -44.17
N LEU A 96 35.73 10.28 -44.56
CA LEU A 96 35.04 9.01 -44.49
C LEU A 96 34.75 8.45 -45.89
N ASP A 97 34.44 7.19 -45.97
CA ASP A 97 34.04 6.54 -47.22
C ASP A 97 32.82 7.24 -47.83
N PRO A 98 32.83 7.45 -49.19
CA PRO A 98 31.72 8.09 -49.89
C PRO A 98 30.35 7.42 -49.61
N ASP A 99 30.32 6.11 -49.40
CA ASP A 99 29.13 5.34 -49.12
C ASP A 99 28.50 5.70 -47.77
N LEU A 100 29.26 6.27 -46.83
CA LEU A 100 28.76 6.76 -45.57
C LEU A 100 28.21 8.20 -45.62
N ALA A 101 28.46 8.95 -46.72
CA ALA A 101 28.06 10.35 -46.84
C ALA A 101 26.55 10.58 -46.63
N PRO A 102 25.62 9.76 -47.19
CA PRO A 102 24.19 9.92 -46.91
C PRO A 102 23.82 9.69 -45.46
N ALA A 103 24.46 8.71 -44.79
CA ALA A 103 24.21 8.41 -43.39
C ALA A 103 24.71 9.55 -42.47
N VAL A 104 25.88 10.16 -42.79
CA VAL A 104 26.44 11.31 -42.06
C VAL A 104 25.55 12.54 -42.23
N THR A 105 25.11 12.81 -43.49
CA THR A 105 24.19 13.93 -43.76
C THR A 105 22.88 13.79 -43.02
N ASN A 106 22.25 12.62 -43.09
CA ASN A 106 21.02 12.34 -42.37
C ASN A 106 21.17 12.45 -40.83
N TYR A 107 22.30 12.00 -40.29
CA TYR A 107 22.67 12.18 -38.91
C TYR A 107 22.80 13.66 -38.52
N GLY A 108 23.55 14.44 -39.35
CA GLY A 108 23.71 15.88 -39.13
C GLY A 108 22.38 16.66 -39.17
N THR A 109 21.53 16.36 -40.15
CA THR A 109 20.19 16.96 -40.23
C THR A 109 19.36 16.65 -38.99
N ALA A 110 19.32 15.38 -38.56
CA ALA A 110 18.57 14.99 -37.36
C ALA A 110 19.16 15.62 -36.08
N GLN A 111 20.47 15.86 -36.02
CA GLN A 111 21.11 16.58 -34.92
C GLN A 111 20.63 18.03 -34.87
N VAL A 112 20.61 18.75 -35.97
CA VAL A 112 20.13 20.13 -36.06
C VAL A 112 18.65 20.23 -35.68
N GLU A 113 17.81 19.29 -36.16
CA GLU A 113 16.41 19.22 -35.78
C GLU A 113 16.23 19.04 -34.25
N LEU A 114 17.01 18.15 -33.65
CA LEU A 114 16.95 17.91 -32.17
C LEU A 114 17.38 19.17 -31.42
N GLU A 115 18.47 19.82 -31.82
CA GLU A 115 18.93 21.04 -31.17
C GLU A 115 17.89 22.18 -31.29
N ARG A 116 17.24 22.30 -32.45
CA ARG A 116 16.13 23.26 -32.66
C ARG A 116 14.95 22.97 -31.72
N ALA A 117 14.51 21.72 -31.68
CA ALA A 117 13.42 21.31 -30.81
C ALA A 117 13.77 21.49 -29.33
N ALA A 118 15.02 21.25 -28.91
CA ALA A 118 15.48 21.48 -27.56
C ALA A 118 15.45 22.98 -27.19
N ARG A 119 15.88 23.86 -28.07
CA ARG A 119 15.81 25.33 -27.86
C ARG A 119 14.36 25.78 -27.72
N LEU A 120 13.48 25.38 -28.65
CA LEU A 120 12.05 25.71 -28.58
C LEU A 120 11.41 25.26 -27.26
N LEU A 121 11.67 24.02 -26.85
CA LEU A 121 11.12 23.48 -25.60
C LEU A 121 11.68 24.26 -24.37
N THR A 122 12.96 24.65 -24.40
CA THR A 122 13.56 25.47 -23.32
C THR A 122 12.87 26.84 -23.20
N ASP A 123 12.58 27.49 -24.32
CA ASP A 123 11.89 28.77 -24.35
C ASP A 123 10.45 28.65 -23.84
N ILE A 124 9.75 27.59 -24.24
CA ILE A 124 8.40 27.29 -23.77
C ILE A 124 8.39 27.00 -22.25
N LEU A 125 9.38 26.25 -21.74
CA LEU A 125 9.50 25.97 -20.30
C LEU A 125 9.76 27.24 -19.50
N ALA A 126 10.52 28.21 -20.04
CA ALA A 126 10.68 29.52 -19.39
C ALA A 126 9.35 30.27 -19.29
N GLN A 127 8.53 30.25 -20.34
CA GLN A 127 7.18 30.83 -20.32
C GLN A 127 6.23 30.06 -19.38
N GLU A 128 6.32 28.73 -19.36
CA GLU A 128 5.55 27.89 -18.46
C GLU A 128 5.82 28.23 -17.00
N ALA A 129 7.10 28.44 -16.64
CA ALA A 129 7.50 28.82 -15.29
C ALA A 129 6.83 30.13 -14.81
N VAL A 130 6.51 31.04 -15.72
CA VAL A 130 5.76 32.28 -15.43
C VAL A 130 4.27 32.00 -15.26
N ARG A 131 3.67 31.11 -16.07
CA ARG A 131 2.23 30.77 -15.98
C ARG A 131 1.90 29.77 -14.86
N ARG A 132 2.86 28.98 -14.41
CA ARG A 132 2.70 27.91 -13.41
C ARG A 132 2.03 28.37 -12.11
N PRO A 133 2.41 29.50 -11.48
CA PRO A 133 1.78 29.96 -10.26
C PRO A 133 0.27 30.17 -10.39
N GLY A 134 -0.18 30.67 -11.54
CA GLY A 134 -1.61 30.86 -11.82
C GLY A 134 -2.36 29.52 -11.85
N ARG A 135 -1.83 28.49 -12.51
CA ARG A 135 -2.47 27.16 -12.52
C ARG A 135 -2.51 26.51 -11.13
N VAL A 136 -1.42 26.62 -10.38
CA VAL A 136 -1.41 26.14 -8.97
C VAL A 136 -2.41 26.92 -8.14
N HIS A 137 -2.55 28.25 -8.37
CA HIS A 137 -3.56 29.05 -7.70
C HIS A 137 -4.96 28.59 -8.01
N THR A 138 -5.28 28.34 -9.28
CA THR A 138 -6.62 27.83 -9.69
C THR A 138 -6.94 26.52 -8.98
N MET A 139 -5.99 25.56 -8.91
CA MET A 139 -6.19 24.31 -8.19
C MET A 139 -6.40 24.54 -6.68
N LEU A 140 -5.58 25.39 -6.06
CA LEU A 140 -5.66 25.66 -4.62
C LEU A 140 -6.78 26.65 -4.24
N ALA A 141 -7.44 27.31 -5.21
CA ALA A 141 -8.63 28.12 -4.99
C ALA A 141 -9.91 27.28 -4.84
N ASP A 142 -9.87 26.02 -5.26
CA ASP A 142 -10.98 25.10 -5.07
C ASP A 142 -11.15 24.80 -3.56
N GLU A 143 -12.31 25.12 -3.01
CA GLU A 143 -12.64 24.93 -1.60
C GLU A 143 -12.63 23.45 -1.18
N ARG A 144 -13.01 22.54 -2.09
CA ARG A 144 -12.93 21.09 -1.83
C ARG A 144 -11.50 20.60 -1.77
N VAL A 145 -10.60 21.14 -2.61
CA VAL A 145 -9.16 20.84 -2.53
C VAL A 145 -8.60 21.34 -1.21
N CYS A 146 -8.98 22.54 -0.76
CA CYS A 146 -8.55 23.07 0.56
C CYS A 146 -9.07 22.20 1.72
N ASP A 147 -10.30 21.72 1.66
CA ASP A 147 -10.86 20.82 2.69
C ASP A 147 -10.12 19.47 2.71
N ALA A 148 -9.84 18.89 1.57
CA ALA A 148 -9.03 17.67 1.47
C ALA A 148 -7.59 17.88 2.01
N LEU A 149 -6.96 19.02 1.70
CA LEU A 149 -5.64 19.35 2.21
C LEU A 149 -5.62 19.52 3.73
N LEU A 150 -6.66 20.13 4.32
CA LEU A 150 -6.80 20.23 5.77
C LEU A 150 -6.80 18.84 6.42
N GLN A 151 -7.55 17.92 5.86
CA GLN A 151 -7.67 16.55 6.38
C GLN A 151 -6.40 15.72 6.15
N LEU A 152 -5.70 15.94 5.03
CA LEU A 152 -4.46 15.22 4.72
C LEU A 152 -3.24 15.80 5.45
N SER A 153 -3.17 17.12 5.60
CA SER A 153 -2.01 17.83 6.17
C SER A 153 -2.38 19.25 6.62
N PRO A 154 -2.84 19.43 7.87
CA PRO A 154 -3.16 20.75 8.39
C PRO A 154 -2.00 21.74 8.32
N SER A 155 -0.75 21.27 8.39
CA SER A 155 0.43 22.12 8.25
C SER A 155 0.57 22.69 6.83
N PHE A 156 0.40 21.83 5.81
CA PHE A 156 0.43 22.28 4.42
C PHE A 156 -0.79 23.15 4.09
N TYR A 157 -1.97 22.77 4.59
CA TYR A 157 -3.17 23.62 4.49
C TYR A 157 -2.92 25.03 5.03
N GLY A 158 -2.31 25.16 6.20
CA GLY A 158 -1.94 26.47 6.75
C GLY A 158 -0.96 27.27 5.86
N GLU A 159 -0.04 26.60 5.16
CA GLU A 159 0.81 27.25 4.16
C GLU A 159 0.01 27.70 2.93
N VAL A 160 -0.94 26.87 2.46
CA VAL A 160 -1.83 27.21 1.34
C VAL A 160 -2.69 28.43 1.65
N VAL A 161 -3.29 28.49 2.85
CA VAL A 161 -4.09 29.65 3.27
C VAL A 161 -3.25 30.94 3.25
N ARG A 162 -2.05 30.92 3.83
CA ARG A 162 -1.14 32.08 3.81
C ARG A 162 -0.70 32.44 2.39
N TRP A 163 -0.46 31.46 1.55
CA TRP A 163 -0.06 31.67 0.16
C TRP A 163 -1.20 32.30 -0.67
N ARG A 164 -2.46 31.83 -0.50
CA ARG A 164 -3.66 32.41 -1.12
C ARG A 164 -3.88 33.86 -0.70
N GLN A 165 -3.73 34.17 0.61
CA GLN A 165 -3.81 35.56 1.11
C GLN A 165 -2.75 36.45 0.48
N GLY A 166 -1.52 35.94 0.39
CA GLY A 166 -0.44 36.68 -0.27
C GLY A 166 -0.61 36.83 -1.79
N TRP A 167 -1.36 35.91 -2.44
CA TRP A 167 -1.73 36.02 -3.84
C TRP A 167 -2.70 37.18 -4.07
N ALA A 168 -3.76 37.26 -3.29
CA ALA A 168 -4.77 38.31 -3.38
C ALA A 168 -4.19 39.75 -3.21
N THR A 169 -3.14 39.90 -2.42
CA THR A 169 -2.52 41.20 -2.14
C THR A 169 -1.45 41.61 -3.15
N ARG A 170 -0.74 40.71 -3.80
CA ARG A 170 0.44 40.96 -4.64
C ARG A 170 0.23 40.79 -6.13
N GLY A 171 -0.88 40.21 -6.57
CA GLY A 171 -1.15 39.98 -7.97
C GLY A 171 -0.21 38.98 -8.63
N ASP A 172 -0.37 38.80 -9.94
CA ASP A 172 0.29 37.77 -10.77
C ASP A 172 1.77 38.04 -11.12
N GLY A 173 2.29 39.24 -10.81
CA GLY A 173 3.55 39.78 -11.36
C GLY A 173 4.80 39.64 -10.48
N ALA A 174 4.73 39.08 -9.28
CA ALA A 174 5.91 38.96 -8.43
C ALA A 174 6.76 37.75 -8.87
N ASN A 175 8.04 38.00 -9.21
CA ASN A 175 9.02 36.97 -9.58
C ASN A 175 9.12 35.88 -8.50
N ARG A 176 8.44 34.73 -8.71
CA ARG A 176 8.18 33.66 -7.73
C ARG A 176 8.96 32.38 -8.03
N ASN A 177 10.09 32.48 -8.65
CA ASN A 177 10.91 31.29 -8.99
C ASN A 177 12.00 31.00 -7.96
N ARG A 178 11.74 31.27 -6.67
CA ARG A 178 12.65 30.97 -5.57
C ARG A 178 12.59 29.46 -5.23
N ALA A 179 13.64 28.90 -4.67
CA ALA A 179 13.69 27.49 -4.25
C ALA A 179 12.53 27.11 -3.31
N LYS A 180 12.10 28.04 -2.44
CA LYS A 180 10.95 27.87 -1.55
C LYS A 180 9.63 27.75 -2.31
N ASP A 181 9.43 28.56 -3.35
CA ASP A 181 8.21 28.51 -4.17
C ASP A 181 8.16 27.21 -4.99
N ARG A 182 9.29 26.77 -5.55
CA ARG A 182 9.37 25.47 -6.24
C ARG A 182 9.00 24.31 -5.32
N ALA A 183 9.53 24.29 -4.09
CA ALA A 183 9.18 23.26 -3.11
C ALA A 183 7.69 23.28 -2.74
N PHE A 184 7.07 24.47 -2.66
CA PHE A 184 5.64 24.62 -2.43
C PHE A 184 4.81 24.06 -3.61
N TYR A 185 5.14 24.45 -4.86
CA TYR A 185 4.42 23.94 -6.06
C TYR A 185 4.57 22.43 -6.22
N ARG A 186 5.75 21.89 -5.95
CA ARG A 186 5.95 20.43 -5.95
C ARG A 186 5.07 19.73 -4.92
N ARG A 187 4.96 20.26 -3.70
CA ARG A 187 4.05 19.70 -2.68
C ARG A 187 2.58 19.82 -3.10
N ALA A 188 2.19 20.94 -3.69
CA ALA A 188 0.84 21.10 -4.24
C ALA A 188 0.54 20.03 -5.31
N TYR A 189 1.49 19.75 -6.22
CA TYR A 189 1.38 18.65 -7.18
C TYR A 189 1.25 17.28 -6.50
N LEU A 190 2.10 17.00 -5.51
CA LEU A 190 2.08 15.72 -4.79
C LEU A 190 0.75 15.48 -4.07
N TYR A 191 0.10 16.49 -3.53
CA TYR A 191 -1.24 16.38 -2.97
C TYR A 191 -2.32 16.25 -4.06
N GLY A 192 -2.24 17.06 -5.12
CA GLY A 192 -3.18 16.97 -6.26
C GLY A 192 -3.20 15.57 -6.88
N GLN A 193 -2.01 14.97 -7.14
CA GLN A 193 -1.95 13.61 -7.67
C GLN A 193 -2.52 12.56 -6.70
N ARG A 194 -2.35 12.77 -5.39
CA ARG A 194 -2.91 11.88 -4.39
C ARG A 194 -4.44 11.89 -4.39
N LEU A 195 -5.03 13.06 -4.59
CA LEU A 195 -6.48 13.23 -4.62
C LEU A 195 -7.13 12.67 -5.89
N ALA A 196 -6.42 12.66 -7.02
CA ALA A 196 -6.96 12.30 -8.33
C ALA A 196 -6.51 10.95 -8.88
N ALA A 197 -5.32 10.45 -8.48
CA ALA A 197 -4.73 9.24 -9.06
C ALA A 197 -4.64 8.08 -8.07
N LYS A 198 -5.26 8.20 -6.88
CA LYS A 198 -5.25 7.14 -5.87
C LYS A 198 -6.65 6.89 -5.31
N ASN A 199 -6.93 5.62 -5.05
CA ASN A 199 -8.19 5.15 -4.48
C ASN A 199 -8.05 4.93 -2.95
N GLU A 200 -7.51 5.93 -2.22
CA GLU A 200 -7.40 5.83 -0.77
C GLU A 200 -8.77 6.00 -0.11
N THR A 201 -9.12 5.05 0.77
CA THR A 201 -10.36 5.12 1.54
C THR A 201 -10.25 6.17 2.62
N THR A 202 -10.69 7.40 2.35
CA THR A 202 -10.64 8.51 3.31
C THR A 202 -11.58 9.63 2.87
N SER A 203 -12.56 9.97 3.70
CA SER A 203 -13.46 11.11 3.48
C SER A 203 -14.07 11.15 2.08
N PHE A 204 -14.51 12.30 1.65
CA PHE A 204 -15.12 12.53 0.32
C PHE A 204 -14.10 12.46 -0.84
N PHE A 205 -12.81 12.46 -0.57
CA PHE A 205 -11.78 12.33 -1.60
C PHE A 205 -11.31 10.89 -1.84
N GLY A 206 -11.85 9.94 -1.09
CA GLY A 206 -11.70 8.50 -1.27
C GLY A 206 -12.89 7.75 -0.68
N PRO A 207 -14.13 7.99 -1.17
CA PRO A 207 -15.31 7.37 -0.61
C PRO A 207 -15.39 5.90 -0.95
N LEU A 208 -16.02 5.13 -0.07
CA LEU A 208 -16.34 3.71 -0.25
C LEU A 208 -17.74 3.55 -0.82
N VAL A 209 -17.88 2.69 -1.83
CA VAL A 209 -19.16 2.32 -2.41
C VAL A 209 -19.32 0.80 -2.33
N HIS A 210 -20.29 0.34 -1.55
CA HIS A 210 -20.64 -1.08 -1.49
C HIS A 210 -21.44 -1.49 -2.73
N GLY A 211 -21.20 -2.70 -3.19
CA GLY A 211 -21.87 -3.26 -4.34
C GLY A 211 -22.18 -4.74 -4.19
N ARG A 212 -22.96 -5.24 -5.12
CA ARG A 212 -23.35 -6.64 -5.22
C ARG A 212 -23.29 -7.14 -6.65
N ILE A 213 -23.23 -8.45 -6.79
CA ILE A 213 -23.46 -9.14 -8.06
C ILE A 213 -24.93 -9.48 -8.14
N ASP A 214 -25.53 -9.21 -9.29
CA ASP A 214 -26.93 -9.53 -9.56
C ASP A 214 -27.03 -10.20 -10.93
N HIS A 215 -27.24 -11.51 -10.91
CA HIS A 215 -27.30 -12.31 -12.14
C HIS A 215 -28.57 -12.09 -12.97
N ALA A 216 -29.54 -11.31 -12.47
CA ALA A 216 -30.77 -10.99 -13.19
C ALA A 216 -30.65 -9.75 -14.08
N VAL A 217 -29.53 -9.01 -14.00
CA VAL A 217 -29.28 -7.82 -14.81
C VAL A 217 -27.97 -7.96 -15.59
N ASP A 218 -27.81 -7.14 -16.63
CA ASP A 218 -26.60 -7.06 -17.44
C ASP A 218 -25.83 -5.76 -17.19
N GLY A 219 -24.52 -5.77 -17.46
CA GLY A 219 -23.66 -4.59 -17.38
C GLY A 219 -23.28 -4.19 -15.95
N ILE A 220 -22.88 -2.95 -15.77
CA ILE A 220 -22.55 -2.36 -14.47
C ILE A 220 -23.50 -1.18 -14.22
N GLY A 221 -24.35 -1.33 -13.22
CA GLY A 221 -25.27 -0.30 -12.76
C GLY A 221 -24.69 0.49 -11.58
N LEU A 222 -24.90 1.80 -11.59
CA LEU A 222 -24.50 2.70 -10.51
C LEU A 222 -25.73 3.32 -9.89
N GLY A 223 -25.76 3.48 -8.58
CA GLY A 223 -26.76 4.27 -7.89
C GLY A 223 -26.71 5.77 -8.27
N PRO A 224 -27.59 6.58 -7.72
CA PRO A 224 -27.66 8.00 -8.04
C PRO A 224 -26.44 8.78 -7.59
N GLU A 225 -26.05 9.80 -8.35
CA GLU A 225 -25.04 10.76 -7.97
C GLU A 225 -25.60 11.86 -7.07
N THR A 226 -24.78 12.33 -6.14
CA THR A 226 -25.00 13.57 -5.38
C THR A 226 -24.00 14.62 -5.79
N GLY A 227 -24.31 15.90 -5.63
CA GLY A 227 -23.37 16.96 -5.97
C GLY A 227 -22.13 16.98 -5.09
N SER A 228 -22.19 16.39 -3.89
CA SER A 228 -21.05 16.27 -2.97
C SER A 228 -20.14 15.08 -3.26
N GLY A 229 -20.61 14.07 -3.98
CA GLY A 229 -19.88 12.81 -4.21
C GLY A 229 -19.93 11.84 -3.03
N VAL A 230 -20.67 12.17 -1.97
CA VAL A 230 -20.81 11.32 -0.78
C VAL A 230 -22.28 11.29 -0.31
N HIS A 231 -22.64 10.16 0.24
CA HIS A 231 -23.96 9.94 0.86
C HIS A 231 -23.94 10.28 2.35
N THR A 232 -22.94 9.79 3.07
CA THR A 232 -22.72 10.05 4.50
C THR A 232 -21.23 10.18 4.81
N THR A 233 -20.92 10.94 5.86
CA THR A 233 -19.56 11.08 6.39
C THR A 233 -19.58 10.85 7.88
N GLU A 234 -18.64 10.05 8.39
CA GLU A 234 -18.51 9.74 9.81
C GLU A 234 -17.11 10.13 10.31
N ALA A 235 -17.07 10.65 11.55
CA ALA A 235 -15.82 10.89 12.24
C ALA A 235 -15.27 9.60 12.85
N GLN A 236 -13.99 9.38 12.69
CA GLN A 236 -13.23 8.30 13.31
C GLN A 236 -12.17 8.88 14.23
N THR A 237 -12.26 8.62 15.52
CA THR A 237 -11.18 8.96 16.45
C THR A 237 -10.03 7.98 16.27
N ALA A 238 -8.84 8.51 16.07
CA ALA A 238 -7.66 7.69 15.82
C ALA A 238 -7.35 6.76 17.00
N PHE A 239 -7.11 5.48 16.72
CA PHE A 239 -6.88 4.47 17.76
C PHE A 239 -5.70 4.84 18.69
N TRP A 240 -4.62 5.42 18.12
CA TRP A 240 -3.48 5.88 18.90
C TRP A 240 -3.86 6.97 19.93
N ALA A 241 -4.75 7.87 19.52
CA ALA A 241 -5.22 8.96 20.38
C ALA A 241 -6.04 8.40 21.55
N VAL A 242 -6.92 7.42 21.26
CA VAL A 242 -7.71 6.75 22.33
C VAL A 242 -6.81 5.95 23.24
N CYS A 243 -5.76 5.28 22.74
CA CYS A 243 -4.77 4.63 23.60
C CYS A 243 -4.02 5.62 24.49
N GLU A 244 -3.77 6.83 24.02
CA GLU A 244 -3.12 7.87 24.84
C GLU A 244 -4.07 8.39 25.92
N LEU A 245 -5.32 8.64 25.58
CA LEU A 245 -6.36 8.97 26.56
C LEU A 245 -6.50 7.88 27.64
N ALA A 246 -6.53 6.62 27.23
CA ALA A 246 -6.62 5.47 28.11
C ALA A 246 -5.41 5.35 29.07
N ARG A 247 -4.20 5.63 28.59
CA ARG A 247 -2.99 5.65 29.44
C ARG A 247 -3.06 6.78 30.48
N ASN A 248 -3.51 7.96 30.07
CA ASN A 248 -3.63 9.11 30.98
C ASN A 248 -4.73 8.86 32.01
N LEU A 249 -5.86 8.27 31.61
CA LEU A 249 -6.89 7.81 32.55
C LEU A 249 -6.31 6.79 33.55
N GLY A 250 -5.54 5.82 33.06
CA GLY A 250 -4.88 4.81 33.89
C GLY A 250 -3.79 5.36 34.83
N ALA A 251 -3.26 6.54 34.53
CA ALA A 251 -2.27 7.21 35.37
C ALA A 251 -2.90 8.14 36.43
N ASP A 252 -4.20 8.46 36.32
CA ASP A 252 -4.89 9.37 37.23
C ASP A 252 -4.91 8.80 38.67
N PRO A 253 -4.39 9.52 39.67
CA PRO A 253 -4.36 9.10 41.08
C PRO A 253 -5.72 8.71 41.64
N ALA A 254 -6.82 9.30 41.16
CA ALA A 254 -8.17 9.02 41.62
C ALA A 254 -8.69 7.63 41.18
N VAL A 255 -8.17 7.10 40.11
CA VAL A 255 -8.68 5.85 39.50
C VAL A 255 -7.64 4.73 39.44
N ARG A 256 -6.38 5.04 39.29
CA ARG A 256 -5.29 4.09 38.96
C ARG A 256 -5.22 2.83 39.83
N ASP A 257 -5.54 2.94 41.12
CA ASP A 257 -5.46 1.80 42.09
C ASP A 257 -6.72 0.92 42.05
N HIS A 258 -7.78 1.42 41.42
CA HIS A 258 -9.05 0.72 41.25
C HIS A 258 -9.21 0.07 39.87
N LEU A 259 -8.28 0.29 38.97
CA LEU A 259 -8.32 -0.26 37.59
C LEU A 259 -7.89 -1.73 37.58
N PRO A 260 -8.52 -2.55 36.73
CA PRO A 260 -8.08 -3.89 36.47
C PRO A 260 -6.64 -3.95 35.97
N VAL A 261 -5.90 -4.93 36.44
CA VAL A 261 -4.54 -5.25 35.94
C VAL A 261 -4.66 -6.34 34.91
N SER A 262 -4.20 -6.04 33.69
CA SER A 262 -4.29 -6.98 32.58
C SER A 262 -2.93 -7.61 32.25
N TRP A 263 -2.95 -8.90 31.93
CA TRP A 263 -1.79 -9.65 31.48
C TRP A 263 -1.52 -9.38 29.99
N VAL A 264 -0.25 -9.32 29.59
CA VAL A 264 0.10 -9.24 28.17
C VAL A 264 0.09 -10.64 27.56
N PRO A 265 -0.72 -10.90 26.51
CA PRO A 265 -0.97 -12.27 26.02
C PRO A 265 0.24 -13.01 25.46
N ALA A 266 1.31 -12.29 25.07
CA ALA A 266 2.59 -12.91 24.65
C ALA A 266 3.51 -13.29 25.81
N CYS A 267 3.12 -12.99 27.05
CA CYS A 267 3.89 -13.30 28.23
C CYS A 267 3.34 -14.55 28.91
N ARG A 268 4.24 -15.31 29.55
CA ARG A 268 3.90 -16.53 30.29
C ARG A 268 4.18 -16.36 31.77
N ARG A 269 3.30 -16.94 32.59
CA ARG A 269 3.56 -17.17 34.00
C ARG A 269 3.59 -18.67 34.24
N GLN A 270 4.52 -19.13 35.02
CA GLN A 270 4.70 -20.53 35.37
C GLN A 270 5.02 -20.65 36.85
N ALA A 271 4.19 -21.41 37.56
CA ALA A 271 4.46 -21.75 38.97
C ALA A 271 5.78 -22.51 39.06
N GLY A 272 6.56 -22.21 40.10
CA GLY A 272 7.80 -22.92 40.40
C GLY A 272 7.56 -24.27 41.06
N VAL A 273 8.61 -25.07 41.14
CA VAL A 273 8.58 -26.36 41.85
C VAL A 273 8.34 -26.14 43.35
N GLU A 274 8.91 -25.06 43.89
CA GLU A 274 8.69 -24.68 45.31
C GLU A 274 7.42 -23.88 45.45
N ALA A 275 6.60 -24.22 46.41
CA ALA A 275 5.34 -23.52 46.71
C ALA A 275 5.61 -22.03 47.00
N GLY A 276 4.79 -21.15 46.43
CA GLY A 276 4.93 -19.71 46.54
C GLY A 276 6.05 -19.08 45.69
N THR A 277 6.57 -19.81 44.74
CA THR A 277 7.52 -19.28 43.73
C THR A 277 7.00 -19.41 42.31
N GLY A 278 7.53 -18.63 41.40
CA GLY A 278 7.21 -18.74 39.97
C GLY A 278 8.08 -17.89 39.08
N THR A 279 7.86 -18.03 37.80
CA THR A 279 8.60 -17.33 36.75
C THR A 279 7.64 -16.61 35.80
N VAL A 280 7.95 -15.36 35.51
CA VAL A 280 7.36 -14.58 34.40
C VAL A 280 8.32 -14.62 33.23
N GLN A 281 7.84 -15.04 32.07
CA GLN A 281 8.58 -14.96 30.80
C GLN A 281 7.92 -13.91 29.91
N THR A 282 8.70 -12.93 29.48
CA THR A 282 8.26 -11.87 28.59
C THR A 282 8.33 -12.33 27.11
N SER A 283 7.67 -11.59 26.21
CA SER A 283 7.63 -11.88 24.77
C SER A 283 9.01 -11.91 24.10
N ASP A 284 10.01 -11.19 24.65
CA ASP A 284 11.41 -11.21 24.20
C ASP A 284 12.24 -12.35 24.81
N GLY A 285 11.59 -13.22 25.61
CA GLY A 285 12.20 -14.41 26.20
C GLY A 285 12.93 -14.19 27.53
N ARG A 286 12.92 -12.98 28.11
CA ARG A 286 13.47 -12.74 29.45
C ARG A 286 12.67 -13.51 30.50
N ARG A 287 13.37 -14.05 31.47
CA ARG A 287 12.76 -14.79 32.58
C ARG A 287 13.04 -14.09 33.91
N ILE A 288 11.99 -13.86 34.69
CA ILE A 288 12.04 -13.19 35.99
C ILE A 288 11.47 -14.15 37.02
N ARG A 289 12.28 -14.52 38.00
CA ARG A 289 11.82 -15.33 39.14
C ARG A 289 11.22 -14.44 40.21
N LEU A 290 10.08 -14.85 40.72
CA LEU A 290 9.34 -14.19 41.80
C LEU A 290 9.04 -15.20 42.91
N SER A 291 8.95 -14.71 44.14
CA SER A 291 8.66 -15.55 45.32
C SER A 291 7.79 -14.79 46.31
N GLY A 292 7.14 -15.53 47.23
CA GLY A 292 6.33 -14.98 48.32
C GLY A 292 5.19 -14.12 47.80
N ASN A 293 4.93 -13.01 48.49
CA ASN A 293 3.82 -12.11 48.21
C ASN A 293 3.86 -11.53 46.81
N ARG A 294 5.06 -11.33 46.22
CA ARG A 294 5.22 -10.87 44.82
C ARG A 294 4.76 -11.92 43.82
N TRP A 295 4.97 -13.20 44.10
CA TRP A 295 4.43 -14.26 43.24
C TRP A 295 2.92 -14.36 43.40
N LYS A 296 2.39 -14.32 44.62
CA LYS A 296 0.92 -14.29 44.86
C LYS A 296 0.23 -13.14 44.14
N LEU A 297 0.84 -11.94 44.13
CA LEU A 297 0.36 -10.78 43.41
C LEU A 297 0.22 -11.06 41.90
N VAL A 298 1.27 -11.62 41.28
CA VAL A 298 1.32 -11.90 39.84
C VAL A 298 0.44 -13.08 39.46
N ASP A 299 0.43 -14.12 40.27
CA ASP A 299 -0.41 -15.31 40.06
C ASP A 299 -1.89 -14.98 40.14
N GLY A 300 -2.23 -13.98 40.94
CA GLY A 300 -3.60 -13.49 41.14
C GLY A 300 -4.14 -12.63 39.98
N ILE A 301 -3.34 -12.22 38.98
CA ILE A 301 -3.80 -11.40 37.87
C ILE A 301 -4.77 -12.23 37.00
N ASP A 302 -5.98 -11.75 36.81
CA ASP A 302 -7.05 -12.41 36.05
C ASP A 302 -7.81 -11.46 35.10
N ASP A 303 -7.20 -10.32 34.79
CA ASP A 303 -7.74 -9.25 33.94
C ASP A 303 -8.99 -8.54 34.53
N GLN A 304 -9.40 -8.89 35.77
CA GLN A 304 -10.54 -8.30 36.45
C GLN A 304 -10.14 -7.58 37.74
N ARG A 305 -9.17 -8.14 38.47
CA ARG A 305 -8.73 -7.61 39.78
C ARG A 305 -7.96 -6.31 39.61
N SER A 306 -8.33 -5.33 40.44
CA SER A 306 -7.62 -4.07 40.55
C SER A 306 -6.30 -4.22 41.32
N VAL A 307 -5.47 -3.18 41.27
CA VAL A 307 -4.23 -3.11 42.09
C VAL A 307 -4.53 -3.32 43.54
N ARG A 308 -5.65 -2.76 44.08
CA ARG A 308 -6.08 -2.93 45.48
C ARG A 308 -6.50 -4.37 45.79
N ASP A 309 -7.27 -5.00 44.91
CA ASP A 309 -7.68 -6.38 45.08
C ASP A 309 -6.49 -7.33 45.09
N LEU A 310 -5.54 -7.10 44.16
CA LEU A 310 -4.31 -7.88 44.09
C LEU A 310 -3.41 -7.66 45.30
N ALA A 311 -3.32 -6.43 45.83
CA ALA A 311 -2.58 -6.12 47.02
C ALA A 311 -3.17 -6.85 48.26
N ALA A 312 -4.49 -6.81 48.41
CA ALA A 312 -5.20 -7.55 49.46
C ALA A 312 -4.99 -9.08 49.33
N LEU A 313 -5.12 -9.63 48.12
CA LEU A 313 -4.89 -11.05 47.83
C LEU A 313 -3.45 -11.48 48.18
N ALA A 314 -2.47 -10.64 47.91
CA ALA A 314 -1.06 -10.94 48.15
C ALA A 314 -0.56 -10.56 49.55
N ASP A 315 -1.43 -10.03 50.40
CA ASP A 315 -1.07 -9.50 51.73
C ASP A 315 0.06 -8.46 51.63
N MET A 316 -0.13 -7.46 50.77
CA MET A 316 0.82 -6.38 50.47
C MET A 316 0.15 -5.02 50.67
N GLU A 317 0.97 -4.02 51.03
CA GLU A 317 0.54 -2.62 50.94
C GLU A 317 0.33 -2.22 49.47
N VAL A 318 -0.73 -1.43 49.21
CA VAL A 318 -1.09 -1.00 47.83
C VAL A 318 0.10 -0.32 47.09
N ALA A 319 0.89 0.48 47.82
CA ALA A 319 2.06 1.17 47.26
C ALA A 319 3.17 0.18 46.82
N GLU A 320 3.38 -0.91 47.61
CA GLU A 320 4.37 -1.95 47.25
C GLU A 320 3.89 -2.80 46.08
N ALA A 321 2.59 -3.18 46.11
CA ALA A 321 1.97 -3.92 45.00
C ALA A 321 2.08 -3.13 43.69
N ARG A 322 1.75 -1.82 43.72
CA ARG A 322 1.90 -0.93 42.58
C ARG A 322 3.34 -0.88 42.08
N THR A 323 4.31 -0.70 42.97
CA THR A 323 5.73 -0.67 42.56
C THR A 323 6.14 -1.96 41.87
N THR A 324 5.66 -3.10 42.32
CA THR A 324 5.93 -4.41 41.69
C THR A 324 5.25 -4.50 40.33
N LEU A 325 3.99 -4.08 40.19
CA LEU A 325 3.24 -4.07 38.92
C LEU A 325 3.84 -3.05 37.93
N ASP A 326 4.29 -1.88 38.40
CA ASP A 326 4.98 -0.91 37.54
C ASP A 326 6.29 -1.45 36.94
N ARG A 327 7.05 -2.23 37.68
CA ARG A 327 8.24 -2.93 37.16
C ARG A 327 7.86 -3.95 36.10
N LEU A 328 6.79 -4.71 36.33
CA LEU A 328 6.27 -5.68 35.34
C LEU A 328 5.71 -4.97 34.10
N ARG A 329 5.08 -3.81 34.26
CA ARG A 329 4.66 -2.96 33.15
C ARG A 329 5.84 -2.45 32.33
N GLN A 330 6.92 -2.01 32.98
CA GLN A 330 8.13 -1.51 32.27
C GLN A 330 8.78 -2.58 31.40
N ILE A 331 8.72 -3.84 31.79
CA ILE A 331 9.21 -4.96 30.97
C ILE A 331 8.16 -5.52 30.02
N GLY A 332 6.96 -4.93 29.97
CA GLY A 332 5.89 -5.33 29.05
C GLY A 332 5.13 -6.60 29.42
N ALA A 333 5.14 -7.00 30.72
CA ALA A 333 4.42 -8.19 31.15
C ALA A 333 2.96 -7.92 31.54
N VAL A 334 2.65 -6.72 32.05
CA VAL A 334 1.29 -6.31 32.44
C VAL A 334 0.93 -4.93 31.92
N ARG A 335 -0.37 -4.64 31.87
CA ARG A 335 -0.94 -3.33 31.59
C ARG A 335 -1.69 -2.83 32.83
N LEU A 336 -1.56 -1.53 33.09
CA LEU A 336 -2.20 -0.82 34.19
C LEU A 336 -3.11 0.32 33.70
N TRP A 337 -3.71 0.13 32.53
CA TRP A 337 -4.66 1.06 31.92
C TRP A 337 -5.65 0.28 31.07
N PRO A 338 -6.85 0.82 30.83
CA PRO A 338 -7.78 0.23 29.90
C PRO A 338 -7.22 0.30 28.48
N GLU A 339 -7.11 -0.82 27.81
CA GLU A 339 -6.69 -0.82 26.40
C GLU A 339 -7.91 -1.11 25.53
N PRO A 340 -8.30 -0.17 24.64
CA PRO A 340 -9.40 -0.41 23.73
C PRO A 340 -9.08 -1.62 22.84
N PRO A 341 -10.06 -2.51 22.60
CA PRO A 341 -9.86 -3.62 21.69
C PRO A 341 -9.40 -3.17 20.32
N SER A 342 -8.37 -3.83 19.79
CA SER A 342 -7.75 -3.44 18.51
C SER A 342 -8.69 -3.58 17.33
N THR A 343 -9.73 -4.39 17.44
CA THR A 343 -10.71 -4.64 16.37
C THR A 343 -11.92 -3.71 16.43
N THR A 344 -12.11 -2.96 17.52
CA THR A 344 -13.29 -2.09 17.64
C THR A 344 -13.28 -0.98 16.59
N ALA A 345 -14.39 -0.80 15.90
CA ALA A 345 -14.55 0.27 14.92
C ALA A 345 -14.61 1.66 15.58
N ARG A 346 -15.14 1.74 16.81
CA ARG A 346 -15.36 2.99 17.55
C ARG A 346 -14.63 2.97 18.91
N PRO A 347 -13.29 3.13 18.91
CA PRO A 347 -12.49 2.99 20.13
C PRO A 347 -12.78 4.06 21.19
N LEU A 348 -13.20 5.26 20.81
CA LEU A 348 -13.57 6.31 21.77
C LEU A 348 -14.87 5.97 22.50
N ASP A 349 -15.89 5.45 21.78
CA ASP A 349 -17.16 5.05 22.40
C ASP A 349 -16.94 3.94 23.40
N TRP A 350 -16.06 2.98 23.08
CA TRP A 350 -15.65 1.93 24.01
C TRP A 350 -15.00 2.53 25.27
N LEU A 351 -14.05 3.49 25.10
CA LEU A 351 -13.38 4.10 26.25
C LEU A 351 -14.35 4.94 27.12
N VAL A 352 -15.33 5.62 26.50
CA VAL A 352 -16.39 6.34 27.21
C VAL A 352 -17.21 5.38 28.05
N ALA A 353 -17.67 4.28 27.48
CA ALA A 353 -18.46 3.26 28.19
C ALA A 353 -17.64 2.65 29.34
N TRP A 354 -16.40 2.32 29.10
CA TRP A 354 -15.47 1.79 30.08
C TRP A 354 -15.24 2.79 31.24
N ALA A 355 -15.01 4.08 30.92
CA ALA A 355 -14.83 5.11 31.94
C ALA A 355 -16.10 5.37 32.77
N GLN A 356 -17.27 5.25 32.16
CA GLN A 356 -18.55 5.31 32.90
C GLN A 356 -18.69 4.20 33.95
N GLN A 357 -18.19 3.00 33.62
CA GLN A 357 -18.27 1.86 34.52
C GLN A 357 -17.23 1.94 35.65
N HIS A 358 -16.00 2.35 35.35
CA HIS A 358 -14.86 2.22 36.28
C HIS A 358 -14.34 3.54 36.86
N ALA A 359 -14.75 4.68 36.32
CA ALA A 359 -14.27 6.02 36.71
C ALA A 359 -15.40 7.06 36.82
N SER A 360 -16.63 6.60 37.12
CA SER A 360 -17.86 7.44 37.19
C SER A 360 -17.79 8.59 38.20
N GLY A 361 -16.98 8.46 39.26
CA GLY A 361 -16.74 9.51 40.25
C GLY A 361 -15.76 10.60 39.82
N THR A 362 -15.28 10.61 38.58
CA THR A 362 -14.31 11.56 38.04
C THR A 362 -14.88 12.35 36.86
N GLU A 363 -14.10 13.32 36.35
CA GLU A 363 -14.49 14.08 35.16
C GLU A 363 -14.28 13.28 33.84
N TRP A 364 -13.56 12.16 33.85
CA TRP A 364 -13.19 11.41 32.66
C TRP A 364 -14.36 11.05 31.75
N PRO A 365 -15.47 10.46 32.21
CA PRO A 365 -16.60 10.11 31.37
C PRO A 365 -17.22 11.32 30.66
N THR A 366 -17.24 12.48 31.29
CA THR A 366 -17.78 13.71 30.73
C THR A 366 -16.84 14.28 29.68
N ARG A 367 -15.55 14.37 29.99
CA ARG A 367 -14.53 14.92 29.09
C ARG A 367 -14.32 14.07 27.84
N LEU A 368 -14.39 12.74 27.96
CA LEU A 368 -14.34 11.84 26.80
C LEU A 368 -15.56 12.00 25.89
N ARG A 369 -16.77 12.18 26.46
CA ARG A 369 -17.97 12.48 25.68
C ARG A 369 -17.90 13.84 24.98
N GLU A 370 -17.35 14.87 25.61
CA GLU A 370 -17.09 16.17 24.96
C GLU A 370 -16.21 16.01 23.72
N LEU A 371 -15.13 15.21 23.82
CA LEU A 371 -14.27 14.90 22.66
C LEU A 371 -15.06 14.20 21.54
N GLY A 372 -15.96 13.28 21.88
CA GLY A 372 -16.85 12.61 20.91
C GLY A 372 -17.77 13.61 20.20
N VAL A 373 -18.42 14.51 20.96
CA VAL A 373 -19.26 15.58 20.38
C VAL A 373 -18.46 16.51 19.46
N LEU A 374 -17.21 16.82 19.81
CA LEU A 374 -16.32 17.60 18.93
C LEU A 374 -15.97 16.84 17.65
N ALA A 375 -15.75 15.51 17.73
CA ALA A 375 -15.52 14.69 16.56
C ALA A 375 -16.73 14.68 15.60
N ASP A 376 -17.95 14.56 16.14
CA ASP A 376 -19.19 14.63 15.34
C ASP A 376 -19.37 16.02 14.70
N ARG A 377 -19.08 17.09 15.44
CA ARG A 377 -19.07 18.46 14.89
C ARG A 377 -18.03 18.62 13.77
N TYR A 378 -16.88 17.94 13.88
CA TYR A 378 -15.86 17.94 12.83
C TYR A 378 -16.38 17.26 11.54
N ALA A 379 -17.12 16.17 11.67
CA ALA A 379 -17.75 15.51 10.52
C ALA A 379 -18.84 16.37 9.87
N ALA A 380 -19.67 17.01 10.70
CA ALA A 380 -20.77 17.85 10.26
C ALA A 380 -20.33 19.24 9.75
N ALA A 381 -19.06 19.63 9.94
CA ALA A 381 -18.59 20.97 9.54
C ALA A 381 -18.63 21.13 8.02
N ASP A 382 -19.28 22.20 7.56
CA ASP A 382 -19.33 22.57 6.16
C ASP A 382 -18.17 23.49 5.79
N GLY A 383 -17.34 23.02 4.86
CA GLY A 383 -16.17 23.72 4.33
C GLY A 383 -14.95 23.75 5.27
N HIS A 384 -13.81 23.95 4.65
CA HIS A 384 -12.51 23.85 5.33
C HIS A 384 -12.29 24.87 6.46
N HIS A 385 -12.88 26.05 6.40
CA HIS A 385 -12.71 27.07 7.46
C HIS A 385 -13.37 26.65 8.77
N ARG A 386 -14.65 26.20 8.71
CA ARG A 386 -15.36 25.70 9.90
C ARG A 386 -14.73 24.43 10.41
N ARG A 387 -14.37 23.52 9.51
CA ARG A 387 -13.69 22.27 9.86
C ARG A 387 -12.34 22.52 10.55
N ALA A 388 -11.54 23.51 10.09
CA ALA A 388 -10.28 23.88 10.73
C ALA A 388 -10.49 24.42 12.14
N ALA A 389 -11.52 25.23 12.37
CA ALA A 389 -11.85 25.73 13.71
C ALA A 389 -12.22 24.59 14.66
N VAL A 390 -13.09 23.67 14.23
CA VAL A 390 -13.48 22.52 15.07
C VAL A 390 -12.29 21.59 15.28
N LEU A 391 -11.41 21.38 14.30
CA LEU A 391 -10.17 20.61 14.49
C LEU A 391 -9.31 21.19 15.60
N ALA A 392 -9.17 22.52 15.66
CA ALA A 392 -8.42 23.18 16.73
C ALA A 392 -9.07 22.95 18.13
N GLU A 393 -10.41 22.91 18.20
CA GLU A 393 -11.12 22.58 19.43
C GLU A 393 -10.86 21.11 19.86
N VAL A 394 -10.91 20.17 18.89
CA VAL A 394 -10.57 18.73 19.12
C VAL A 394 -9.15 18.59 19.65
N GLU A 395 -8.18 19.24 18.99
CA GLU A 395 -6.77 19.19 19.37
C GLU A 395 -6.53 19.78 20.77
N THR A 396 -7.20 20.89 21.09
CA THR A 396 -7.12 21.53 22.40
C THR A 396 -7.69 20.62 23.49
N CYS A 397 -8.86 20.04 23.26
CA CYS A 397 -9.50 19.11 24.18
C CYS A 397 -8.63 17.87 24.43
N PHE A 398 -8.10 17.26 23.38
CA PHE A 398 -7.20 16.12 23.48
C PHE A 398 -5.92 16.45 24.25
N SER A 399 -5.25 17.55 23.93
CA SER A 399 -4.00 17.94 24.60
C SER A 399 -4.22 18.29 26.08
N ALA A 400 -5.38 18.85 26.44
CA ALA A 400 -5.74 19.11 27.82
C ALA A 400 -5.97 17.80 28.62
N LEU A 401 -6.41 16.72 27.98
CA LEU A 401 -6.63 15.42 28.60
C LEU A 401 -5.35 14.56 28.69
N THR A 402 -4.40 14.76 27.78
CA THR A 402 -3.25 13.86 27.65
C THR A 402 -1.90 14.53 27.92
N ALA A 403 -1.85 15.86 28.01
CA ALA A 403 -0.60 16.63 28.01
C ALA A 403 0.37 16.28 26.86
N THR A 404 -0.19 15.76 25.74
CA THR A 404 0.57 15.31 24.57
C THR A 404 0.16 16.12 23.35
N ASP A 405 1.06 16.22 22.36
CA ASP A 405 0.73 16.85 21.09
C ASP A 405 -0.39 16.09 20.36
N ALA A 406 -1.40 16.80 19.92
CA ALA A 406 -2.52 16.26 19.15
C ALA A 406 -2.14 15.87 17.72
N ARG A 407 -0.92 16.17 17.29
CA ARG A 407 -0.37 15.82 15.98
C ARG A 407 0.94 15.07 16.14
N ARG A 408 1.07 13.95 15.43
CA ARG A 408 2.31 13.17 15.43
C ARG A 408 2.87 13.00 14.01
N ALA A 409 4.12 12.54 13.92
CA ALA A 409 4.81 12.24 12.66
C ALA A 409 4.82 13.41 11.66
N GLY A 410 5.10 14.62 12.15
CA GLY A 410 5.22 15.83 11.34
C GLY A 410 6.12 15.63 10.12
N GLY A 411 5.71 16.15 8.96
CA GLY A 411 6.45 16.04 7.70
C GLY A 411 6.23 14.74 6.89
N LYS A 412 5.62 13.70 7.45
CA LYS A 412 5.30 12.46 6.72
C LYS A 412 3.90 12.52 6.12
N MET A 413 3.77 12.24 4.83
CA MET A 413 2.52 12.42 4.08
C MET A 413 1.44 11.38 4.41
N TYR A 414 1.80 10.19 4.89
CA TYR A 414 0.91 9.05 5.06
C TYR A 414 0.77 8.56 6.50
N ALA A 415 1.34 9.27 7.46
CA ALA A 415 1.24 8.88 8.84
C ALA A 415 -0.14 9.27 9.41
N ASP A 416 -0.67 8.40 10.26
CA ASP A 416 -1.80 8.70 11.13
C ASP A 416 -1.39 9.84 12.09
N ARG A 417 -1.83 11.06 11.80
CA ARG A 417 -1.30 12.28 12.41
C ARG A 417 -2.30 13.00 13.28
N LEU A 418 -3.57 12.87 12.95
CA LEU A 418 -4.65 13.63 13.58
C LEU A 418 -5.35 12.77 14.63
N VAL A 419 -5.91 13.44 15.62
CA VAL A 419 -6.79 12.81 16.62
C VAL A 419 -8.07 12.29 15.98
N VAL A 420 -8.57 12.99 14.96
CA VAL A 420 -9.80 12.67 14.26
C VAL A 420 -9.57 12.60 12.75
N SER A 421 -10.21 11.67 12.08
CA SER A 421 -10.26 11.55 10.62
C SER A 421 -11.71 11.33 10.17
N LEU A 422 -11.96 11.44 8.88
CA LEU A 422 -13.29 11.18 8.30
C LEU A 422 -13.24 9.97 7.40
N ASP A 423 -14.31 9.18 7.45
CA ASP A 423 -14.65 8.17 6.46
C ASP A 423 -15.97 8.55 5.78
N ALA A 424 -16.13 8.16 4.52
CA ALA A 424 -17.31 8.50 3.76
C ALA A 424 -17.86 7.31 2.97
N LYS A 425 -19.18 7.14 3.04
CA LYS A 425 -19.95 6.33 2.09
C LYS A 425 -20.14 7.17 0.84
N GLY A 426 -19.67 6.67 -0.31
CA GLY A 426 -19.84 7.34 -1.58
C GLY A 426 -21.29 7.34 -2.05
N ASP A 427 -21.63 8.30 -2.88
CA ASP A 427 -22.79 8.21 -3.75
C ASP A 427 -22.56 7.15 -4.85
N GLN A 428 -23.48 7.01 -5.79
CA GLN A 428 -23.49 5.92 -6.76
C GLN A 428 -23.64 4.52 -6.11
N CYS A 429 -24.10 4.47 -4.87
CA CYS A 429 -24.36 3.26 -4.09
C CYS A 429 -25.85 2.83 -4.24
N PRO A 430 -26.17 1.53 -4.41
CA PRO A 430 -25.21 0.45 -4.58
C PRO A 430 -24.62 0.39 -6.01
N VAL A 431 -23.43 -0.19 -6.13
CA VAL A 431 -22.92 -0.65 -7.41
C VAL A 431 -23.47 -2.06 -7.68
N VAL A 432 -24.02 -2.28 -8.84
CA VAL A 432 -24.55 -3.59 -9.25
C VAL A 432 -23.75 -4.09 -10.45
N VAL A 433 -23.11 -5.24 -10.32
CA VAL A 433 -22.41 -5.93 -11.41
C VAL A 433 -23.32 -7.03 -11.93
N GLY A 434 -23.70 -6.93 -13.20
CA GLY A 434 -24.61 -7.88 -13.88
C GLY A 434 -23.96 -9.24 -14.11
N GLY A 435 -24.82 -10.25 -14.35
CA GLY A 435 -24.41 -11.63 -14.54
C GLY A 435 -23.47 -11.85 -15.72
N ASP A 436 -23.64 -11.11 -16.82
CA ASP A 436 -22.78 -11.14 -18.00
C ASP A 436 -21.35 -10.66 -17.70
N VAL A 437 -21.22 -9.60 -16.92
CA VAL A 437 -19.92 -9.05 -16.49
C VAL A 437 -19.26 -9.97 -15.48
N ALA A 438 -20.01 -10.44 -14.50
CA ALA A 438 -19.53 -11.37 -13.47
C ALA A 438 -18.95 -12.63 -14.09
N HIS A 439 -19.71 -13.27 -15.01
CA HIS A 439 -19.27 -14.48 -15.71
C HIS A 439 -18.01 -14.24 -16.54
N ARG A 440 -17.92 -13.08 -17.22
CA ARG A 440 -16.73 -12.70 -17.99
C ARG A 440 -15.51 -12.55 -17.07
N TRP A 441 -15.65 -11.87 -15.94
CA TRP A 441 -14.55 -11.73 -14.96
C TRP A 441 -14.11 -13.07 -14.39
N GLU A 442 -15.06 -13.97 -14.07
CA GLU A 442 -14.75 -15.34 -13.63
C GLU A 442 -13.92 -16.09 -14.66
N GLN A 443 -14.32 -16.05 -15.93
CA GLN A 443 -13.60 -16.71 -17.01
C GLN A 443 -12.20 -16.15 -17.24
N GLN A 444 -12.07 -14.82 -17.24
CA GLN A 444 -10.81 -14.13 -17.51
C GLN A 444 -9.81 -14.29 -16.38
N LEU A 445 -10.27 -14.22 -15.11
CA LEU A 445 -9.40 -14.30 -13.95
C LEU A 445 -9.00 -15.74 -13.58
N THR A 446 -9.81 -16.74 -13.90
CA THR A 446 -9.56 -18.14 -13.54
C THR A 446 -8.12 -18.61 -13.88
N PRO A 447 -7.60 -18.50 -15.12
CA PRO A 447 -6.26 -19.01 -15.44
C PRO A 447 -5.15 -18.26 -14.70
N VAL A 448 -5.34 -16.97 -14.44
CA VAL A 448 -4.39 -16.15 -13.70
C VAL A 448 -4.36 -16.55 -12.21
N LEU A 449 -5.53 -16.75 -11.63
CA LEU A 449 -5.67 -17.16 -10.23
C LEU A 449 -5.19 -18.59 -9.98
N ASP A 450 -5.28 -19.50 -10.97
CA ASP A 450 -4.71 -20.83 -10.87
C ASP A 450 -3.18 -20.80 -10.77
N VAL A 451 -2.53 -19.98 -11.60
CA VAL A 451 -1.08 -19.75 -11.51
C VAL A 451 -0.71 -19.11 -10.17
N ALA A 452 -1.49 -18.12 -9.72
CA ALA A 452 -1.27 -17.46 -8.44
C ALA A 452 -1.44 -18.41 -7.24
N ALA A 453 -2.42 -19.31 -7.32
CA ALA A 453 -2.66 -20.34 -6.32
C ALA A 453 -1.49 -21.33 -6.25
N ARG A 454 -0.99 -21.79 -7.40
CA ARG A 454 0.15 -22.71 -7.46
C ARG A 454 1.42 -22.08 -6.91
N TYR A 455 1.70 -20.85 -7.30
CA TYR A 455 2.88 -20.13 -6.79
C TYR A 455 2.79 -19.86 -5.29
N GLY A 456 1.63 -19.44 -4.79
CA GLY A 456 1.37 -19.26 -3.36
C GLY A 456 1.55 -20.56 -2.56
N GLU A 457 1.08 -21.70 -3.09
CA GLU A 457 1.28 -23.01 -2.48
C GLU A 457 2.77 -23.39 -2.35
N LEU A 458 3.56 -23.14 -3.39
CA LEU A 458 5.00 -23.41 -3.36
C LEU A 458 5.71 -22.55 -2.29
N GLN A 459 5.36 -21.27 -2.22
CA GLN A 459 5.90 -20.38 -1.18
C GLN A 459 5.47 -20.80 0.23
N GLN A 460 4.23 -21.24 0.40
CA GLN A 460 3.71 -21.70 1.68
C GLN A 460 4.42 -23.00 2.12
N ARG A 461 4.68 -23.92 1.18
CA ARG A 461 5.43 -25.15 1.45
C ARG A 461 6.86 -24.84 1.93
N VAL A 462 7.58 -23.95 1.26
CA VAL A 462 8.93 -23.50 1.70
C VAL A 462 8.91 -22.93 3.10
N ALA A 463 7.89 -22.14 3.45
CA ALA A 463 7.73 -21.61 4.81
C ALA A 463 7.44 -22.72 5.83
N ALA A 464 6.60 -23.69 5.46
CA ALA A 464 6.27 -24.85 6.30
C ALA A 464 7.50 -25.74 6.52
N ASP A 465 8.27 -26.06 5.48
CA ASP A 465 9.48 -26.87 5.55
C ASP A 465 10.53 -26.22 6.48
N LEU A 466 10.70 -24.90 6.41
CA LEU A 466 11.58 -24.18 7.33
C LEU A 466 11.10 -24.27 8.78
N CYS A 467 9.81 -24.08 9.04
CA CYS A 467 9.28 -24.19 10.39
C CYS A 467 9.37 -25.63 10.92
N ALA A 468 9.10 -26.64 10.09
CA ALA A 468 9.26 -28.05 10.46
C ALA A 468 10.72 -28.39 10.81
N ALA A 469 11.69 -27.90 10.03
CA ALA A 469 13.11 -28.07 10.32
C ALA A 469 13.52 -27.45 11.67
N VAL A 470 13.11 -26.23 11.95
CA VAL A 470 13.38 -25.54 13.20
C VAL A 470 12.76 -26.26 14.41
N ILE A 471 11.55 -26.81 14.27
CA ILE A 471 10.90 -27.62 15.31
C ILE A 471 11.67 -28.94 15.50
N GLY A 472 12.09 -29.58 14.41
CA GLY A 472 12.87 -30.82 14.46
C GLY A 472 14.22 -30.65 15.17
N GLU A 473 14.93 -29.55 14.95
CA GLU A 473 16.19 -29.22 15.62
C GLU A 473 16.05 -29.08 17.15
N ALA A 474 14.87 -28.79 17.64
CA ALA A 474 14.60 -28.74 19.08
C ALA A 474 14.53 -30.12 19.75
N GLY A 475 14.45 -31.22 18.96
CA GLY A 475 14.46 -32.59 19.45
C GLY A 475 13.19 -33.06 20.17
N THR A 476 12.18 -32.22 20.29
CA THR A 476 10.93 -32.49 21.02
C THR A 476 9.72 -32.72 20.12
N GLY A 477 9.85 -32.48 18.80
CA GLY A 477 8.75 -32.52 17.83
C GLY A 477 7.71 -31.42 18.01
N SER A 478 7.92 -30.55 19.00
CA SER A 478 7.04 -29.40 19.27
C SER A 478 7.80 -28.23 19.89
N LEU A 479 7.32 -27.02 19.66
CA LEU A 479 7.84 -25.79 20.26
C LEU A 479 6.69 -24.87 20.65
N PRO A 480 6.80 -24.10 21.74
CA PRO A 480 5.97 -22.91 21.92
C PRO A 480 6.07 -22.00 20.71
N TYR A 481 4.91 -21.47 20.26
CA TYR A 481 4.89 -20.72 19.00
C TYR A 481 5.74 -19.44 19.04
N ASP A 482 5.76 -18.76 20.17
CA ASP A 482 6.63 -17.58 20.40
C ASP A 482 8.14 -17.95 20.31
N GLU A 483 8.51 -19.16 20.76
CA GLU A 483 9.88 -19.66 20.62
C GLU A 483 10.21 -20.02 19.17
N LEU A 484 9.28 -20.63 18.45
CA LEU A 484 9.42 -20.89 17.02
C LEU A 484 9.70 -19.58 16.27
N ILE A 485 8.91 -18.51 16.53
CA ILE A 485 9.10 -17.20 15.91
C ILE A 485 10.54 -16.70 16.16
N ARG A 486 11.02 -16.75 17.40
CA ARG A 486 12.37 -16.30 17.77
C ARG A 486 13.48 -17.09 17.08
N ARG A 487 13.27 -18.36 16.74
CA ARG A 487 14.24 -19.20 16.04
C ARG A 487 14.17 -19.06 14.52
N VAL A 488 12.97 -18.91 13.96
CA VAL A 488 12.76 -18.80 12.51
C VAL A 488 13.31 -17.48 11.96
N LEU A 489 13.15 -16.35 12.66
CA LEU A 489 13.62 -15.05 12.17
C LEU A 489 15.13 -15.02 11.88
N PRO A 490 16.04 -15.44 12.81
CA PRO A 490 17.46 -15.52 12.51
C PRO A 490 17.81 -16.52 11.42
N ALA A 491 17.08 -17.63 11.30
CA ALA A 491 17.28 -18.60 10.22
C ALA A 491 16.96 -18.01 8.84
N VAL A 492 15.91 -17.18 8.75
CA VAL A 492 15.59 -16.43 7.53
C VAL A 492 16.71 -15.44 7.18
N GLU A 493 17.19 -14.66 8.16
CA GLU A 493 18.30 -13.72 7.97
C GLU A 493 19.59 -14.44 7.52
N ALA A 494 19.82 -15.66 8.00
CA ALA A 494 20.91 -16.52 7.56
C ALA A 494 20.69 -17.20 6.20
N GLY A 495 19.63 -16.83 5.46
CA GLY A 495 19.36 -17.29 4.09
C GLY A 495 18.75 -18.70 4.00
N ALA A 496 18.12 -19.21 5.07
CA ALA A 496 17.49 -20.54 5.06
C ALA A 496 16.39 -20.66 3.97
N LEU A 497 15.60 -19.60 3.77
CA LEU A 497 14.56 -19.58 2.70
C LEU A 497 15.18 -19.76 1.30
N THR A 498 16.29 -19.11 1.01
CA THR A 498 16.96 -19.24 -0.30
C THR A 498 17.39 -20.67 -0.56
N ARG A 499 17.86 -21.41 0.46
CA ARG A 499 18.26 -22.80 0.32
C ARG A 499 17.08 -23.76 0.07
N LEU A 500 15.89 -23.43 0.58
CA LEU A 500 14.67 -24.23 0.44
C LEU A 500 13.83 -23.84 -0.77
N SER A 501 14.13 -22.71 -1.42
CA SER A 501 13.29 -22.11 -2.46
C SER A 501 13.42 -22.74 -3.86
N GLY A 502 14.09 -23.89 -4.02
CA GLY A 502 14.26 -24.58 -5.30
C GLY A 502 12.96 -24.66 -6.13
N PRO A 503 11.87 -25.26 -5.60
CA PRO A 503 10.62 -25.38 -6.35
C PRO A 503 9.98 -24.04 -6.73
N VAL A 504 10.14 -22.99 -5.90
CA VAL A 504 9.68 -21.62 -6.19
C VAL A 504 10.52 -21.01 -7.33
N GLN A 505 11.83 -21.26 -7.34
CA GLN A 505 12.74 -20.77 -8.39
C GLN A 505 12.46 -21.47 -9.73
N GLU A 506 12.29 -22.77 -9.72
CA GLU A 506 11.93 -23.57 -10.92
C GLU A 506 10.62 -23.05 -11.54
N PHE A 507 9.59 -22.84 -10.72
CA PHE A 507 8.33 -22.27 -11.19
C PHE A 507 8.52 -20.86 -11.75
N THR A 508 9.25 -20.01 -11.05
CA THR A 508 9.53 -18.64 -11.48
C THR A 508 10.30 -18.62 -12.80
N GLN A 509 11.25 -19.54 -12.97
CA GLN A 509 11.99 -19.67 -14.22
C GLN A 509 11.07 -20.11 -15.37
N ALA A 510 10.25 -21.15 -15.18
CA ALA A 510 9.31 -21.62 -16.20
C ALA A 510 8.33 -20.52 -16.62
N TYR A 511 7.77 -19.78 -15.64
CA TYR A 511 6.91 -18.64 -15.93
C TYR A 511 7.65 -17.53 -16.67
N THR A 512 8.90 -17.23 -16.30
CA THR A 512 9.74 -16.22 -16.96
C THR A 512 10.06 -16.60 -18.42
N GLU A 513 10.32 -17.88 -18.69
CA GLU A 513 10.57 -18.38 -20.05
C GLU A 513 9.30 -18.28 -20.90
N LEU A 514 8.14 -18.61 -20.34
CA LEU A 514 6.85 -18.43 -21.00
C LEU A 514 6.61 -16.95 -21.37
N VAL A 515 6.83 -16.05 -20.43
CA VAL A 515 6.71 -14.59 -20.65
C VAL A 515 7.70 -14.11 -21.70
N ARG A 516 8.92 -14.65 -21.72
CA ARG A 516 9.95 -14.31 -22.73
C ARG A 516 9.53 -14.76 -24.12
N ALA A 517 8.93 -15.94 -24.25
CA ALA A 517 8.44 -16.47 -25.52
C ALA A 517 7.30 -15.62 -26.12
N GLY A 518 6.41 -15.10 -25.25
CA GLY A 518 5.31 -14.21 -25.64
C GLY A 518 5.68 -12.74 -25.77
N LEU A 519 6.96 -12.35 -25.55
CA LEU A 519 7.39 -10.95 -25.49
C LEU A 519 7.54 -10.31 -26.88
N HIS A 520 6.75 -9.27 -27.14
CA HIS A 520 6.82 -8.42 -28.32
C HIS A 520 6.96 -6.95 -27.89
N GLY A 521 8.15 -6.39 -28.07
CA GLY A 521 8.45 -5.03 -27.62
C GLY A 521 8.42 -4.91 -26.08
N GLN A 522 7.43 -4.23 -25.55
CA GLN A 522 7.27 -4.01 -24.10
C GLN A 522 6.14 -4.85 -23.48
N GLU A 523 5.47 -5.67 -24.26
CA GLU A 523 4.32 -6.48 -23.83
C GLU A 523 4.54 -7.95 -24.14
N ALA A 524 4.31 -8.81 -23.16
CA ALA A 524 4.17 -10.24 -23.33
C ALA A 524 2.69 -10.61 -23.39
N ARG A 525 2.28 -11.28 -24.46
CA ARG A 525 0.91 -11.75 -24.64
C ARG A 525 0.86 -13.25 -24.46
N LEU A 526 0.07 -13.66 -23.50
CA LEU A 526 -0.17 -15.06 -23.15
C LEU A 526 -1.64 -15.39 -23.33
N THR A 527 -1.89 -16.65 -23.59
CA THR A 527 -3.26 -17.22 -23.61
C THR A 527 -3.54 -18.00 -22.35
N PRO A 528 -4.80 -18.27 -22.00
CA PRO A 528 -5.14 -19.21 -20.91
C PRO A 528 -4.48 -20.58 -21.06
N ALA A 529 -4.34 -21.09 -22.31
CA ALA A 529 -3.72 -22.37 -22.60
C ALA A 529 -2.22 -22.38 -22.26
N ASP A 530 -1.50 -21.25 -22.46
CA ASP A 530 -0.10 -21.13 -22.10
C ASP A 530 0.12 -21.28 -20.58
N LEU A 531 -0.84 -20.87 -19.76
CA LEU A 531 -0.77 -20.97 -18.31
C LEU A 531 -1.16 -22.36 -17.78
N ALA A 532 -1.98 -23.12 -18.50
CA ALA A 532 -2.52 -24.39 -18.04
C ALA A 532 -1.43 -25.43 -17.71
N ALA A 533 -0.29 -25.40 -18.42
CA ALA A 533 0.85 -26.28 -18.15
C ALA A 533 1.56 -25.96 -16.81
N LEU A 534 1.51 -24.70 -16.37
CA LEU A 534 2.13 -24.23 -15.11
C LEU A 534 1.24 -24.49 -13.89
N ALA A 535 -0.06 -24.55 -14.08
CA ALA A 535 -1.03 -24.63 -13.01
C ALA A 535 -1.96 -25.83 -13.23
N PRO A 536 -1.49 -27.07 -12.97
CA PRO A 536 -2.42 -28.19 -12.79
C PRO A 536 -3.37 -27.85 -11.66
N SER A 537 -4.64 -28.23 -11.82
CA SER A 537 -5.75 -27.84 -10.93
C SER A 537 -5.37 -27.86 -9.44
N PRO A 538 -5.52 -26.74 -8.71
CA PRO A 538 -5.21 -26.72 -7.28
C PRO A 538 -6.22 -27.58 -6.51
N GLY A 539 -5.71 -28.55 -5.74
CA GLY A 539 -6.49 -29.55 -5.01
C GLY A 539 -7.13 -29.08 -3.70
N ARG A 540 -7.16 -27.78 -3.37
CA ARG A 540 -7.71 -27.25 -2.11
C ARG A 540 -8.62 -26.05 -2.36
N ASP A 541 -9.66 -25.93 -1.55
CA ASP A 541 -10.49 -24.72 -1.49
C ASP A 541 -9.64 -23.48 -1.23
N ARG A 542 -9.96 -22.41 -1.96
CA ARG A 542 -9.24 -21.14 -1.87
C ARG A 542 -10.19 -19.97 -1.90
N PHE A 543 -9.79 -18.92 -1.23
CA PHE A 543 -10.45 -17.63 -1.19
C PHE A 543 -9.42 -16.54 -1.49
N VAL A 544 -9.74 -15.61 -2.35
CA VAL A 544 -8.84 -14.54 -2.77
C VAL A 544 -9.63 -13.24 -3.00
N SER A 545 -8.99 -12.11 -2.77
CA SER A 545 -9.56 -10.80 -3.03
C SER A 545 -8.67 -10.03 -4.00
N PRO A 546 -8.90 -10.12 -5.32
CA PRO A 546 -8.20 -9.29 -6.28
C PRO A 546 -8.78 -7.87 -6.31
N ASP A 547 -7.90 -6.88 -6.38
CA ASP A 547 -8.24 -5.53 -6.78
C ASP A 547 -8.18 -5.47 -8.32
N VAL A 548 -9.27 -5.10 -8.97
CA VAL A 548 -9.35 -5.02 -10.44
C VAL A 548 -9.83 -3.64 -10.89
N MET A 549 -9.19 -3.13 -11.92
CA MET A 549 -9.59 -1.89 -12.57
C MET A 549 -10.02 -2.18 -13.99
N LEU A 550 -11.01 -1.42 -14.48
CA LEU A 550 -11.46 -1.52 -15.86
C LEU A 550 -10.76 -0.46 -16.70
N GLU A 551 -10.17 -0.89 -17.79
CA GLU A 551 -9.58 -0.02 -18.79
C GLU A 551 -10.39 -0.07 -20.07
N GLN A 552 -11.07 1.03 -20.38
CA GLN A 552 -11.86 1.16 -21.60
C GLN A 552 -10.97 1.03 -22.83
N GLN A 553 -11.43 0.25 -23.79
CA GLN A 553 -10.80 0.14 -25.09
C GLN A 553 -11.61 0.91 -26.12
N PRO A 554 -10.95 1.57 -27.11
CA PRO A 554 -11.66 2.23 -28.23
C PRO A 554 -12.51 1.26 -29.06
N GLU A 555 -12.06 0.01 -29.17
CA GLU A 555 -12.73 -1.08 -29.86
C GLU A 555 -12.56 -2.37 -29.07
N GLY A 556 -13.60 -3.17 -28.98
CA GLY A 556 -13.60 -4.45 -28.26
C GLY A 556 -13.96 -4.37 -26.77
N PRO A 557 -13.76 -5.45 -26.02
CA PRO A 557 -14.06 -5.50 -24.60
C PRO A 557 -13.04 -4.70 -23.77
N ASP A 558 -13.49 -4.17 -22.64
CA ASP A 558 -12.63 -3.54 -21.65
C ASP A 558 -11.59 -4.54 -21.11
N LEU A 559 -10.39 -4.06 -20.85
CA LEU A 559 -9.36 -4.86 -20.18
C LEU A 559 -9.55 -4.83 -18.67
N LEU A 560 -9.32 -5.97 -18.04
CA LEU A 560 -9.13 -6.03 -16.60
C LEU A 560 -7.66 -5.73 -16.28
N VAL A 561 -7.41 -4.76 -15.44
CA VAL A 561 -6.07 -4.48 -14.91
C VAL A 561 -6.01 -4.98 -13.49
N LEU A 562 -5.23 -6.04 -13.24
CA LEU A 562 -5.03 -6.57 -11.91
C LEU A 562 -4.20 -5.56 -11.09
N GLY A 563 -4.75 -5.15 -9.97
CA GLY A 563 -4.09 -4.29 -8.99
C GLY A 563 -3.29 -5.11 -8.00
N GLU A 564 -3.77 -5.15 -6.77
CA GLU A 564 -3.22 -5.98 -5.71
C GLU A 564 -4.00 -7.31 -5.63
N LEU A 565 -3.29 -8.39 -5.34
CA LEU A 565 -3.89 -9.71 -5.15
C LEU A 565 -3.79 -10.07 -3.68
N HIS A 566 -4.88 -9.87 -2.95
CA HIS A 566 -4.93 -10.17 -1.52
C HIS A 566 -5.26 -11.65 -1.29
N PRO A 567 -4.45 -12.40 -0.52
CA PRO A 567 -4.73 -13.79 -0.18
C PRO A 567 -5.78 -13.92 0.94
N TYR A 568 -6.71 -12.99 1.04
CA TYR A 568 -7.72 -12.92 2.11
C TYR A 568 -8.98 -12.19 1.63
N VAL A 569 -10.01 -12.19 2.48
CA VAL A 569 -11.33 -11.61 2.17
C VAL A 569 -11.28 -10.08 2.23
N PHE A 570 -11.96 -9.42 1.31
CA PHE A 570 -12.17 -7.97 1.34
C PHE A 570 -13.18 -7.55 2.42
N ALA A 571 -13.31 -6.22 2.59
CA ALA A 571 -14.32 -5.57 3.46
C ALA A 571 -14.20 -5.88 4.96
N TRP A 572 -13.11 -6.46 5.41
CA TRP A 572 -12.78 -6.53 6.81
C TRP A 572 -12.35 -5.15 7.35
N GLY A 573 -12.52 -4.94 8.64
CA GLY A 573 -12.16 -3.69 9.30
C GLY A 573 -13.05 -2.52 8.88
N SER A 574 -12.47 -1.34 8.73
CA SER A 574 -13.20 -0.11 8.42
C SER A 574 -13.96 -0.14 7.09
N GLN A 575 -13.61 -1.05 6.18
CA GLN A 575 -14.29 -1.16 4.89
C GLN A 575 -15.72 -1.73 5.02
N GLY A 576 -16.04 -2.45 6.10
CA GLY A 576 -17.38 -2.95 6.40
C GLY A 576 -18.33 -1.93 7.04
N LEU A 577 -17.83 -0.76 7.48
CA LEU A 577 -18.60 0.23 8.25
C LEU A 577 -19.87 0.72 7.54
N PHE A 578 -19.80 0.91 6.23
CA PHE A 578 -20.91 1.46 5.44
C PHE A 578 -21.70 0.40 4.68
N CYS A 579 -21.56 -0.87 5.04
CA CYS A 579 -22.41 -1.91 4.48
C CYS A 579 -23.82 -1.80 5.07
N ASP A 580 -24.83 -1.67 4.21
CA ASP A 580 -26.21 -1.51 4.66
C ASP A 580 -26.77 -2.80 5.30
N ASP A 581 -26.21 -3.96 4.94
CA ASP A 581 -26.60 -5.26 5.43
C ASP A 581 -25.34 -6.00 5.94
N GLN A 582 -24.86 -5.59 7.11
CA GLN A 582 -23.68 -6.19 7.76
C GLN A 582 -23.91 -7.64 8.15
N GLU A 583 -25.11 -7.98 8.62
CA GLU A 583 -25.44 -9.35 9.04
C GLU A 583 -25.31 -10.33 7.87
N GLN A 584 -25.89 -10.01 6.72
CA GLN A 584 -25.76 -10.84 5.53
C GLN A 584 -24.32 -10.86 5.01
N MET A 585 -23.59 -9.74 5.07
CA MET A 585 -22.18 -9.71 4.71
C MET A 585 -21.35 -10.69 5.56
N LEU A 586 -21.61 -10.74 6.85
CA LEU A 586 -20.93 -11.65 7.77
C LEU A 586 -21.31 -13.11 7.51
N ALA A 587 -22.58 -13.39 7.26
CA ALA A 587 -23.05 -14.73 6.90
C ALA A 587 -22.40 -15.21 5.59
N ASP A 588 -22.32 -14.34 4.58
CA ASP A 588 -21.65 -14.63 3.32
C ASP A 588 -20.16 -14.97 3.53
N PHE A 589 -19.45 -14.20 4.37
CA PHE A 589 -18.05 -14.48 4.66
C PHE A 589 -17.84 -15.74 5.49
N ALA A 590 -18.67 -15.97 6.50
CA ALA A 590 -18.62 -17.18 7.32
C ALA A 590 -18.80 -18.43 6.45
N ALA A 591 -19.78 -18.43 5.56
CA ALA A 591 -20.00 -19.52 4.60
C ALA A 591 -18.80 -19.76 3.67
N GLY A 592 -18.07 -18.69 3.28
CA GLY A 592 -16.83 -18.80 2.49
C GLY A 592 -15.68 -19.45 3.24
N LEU A 593 -15.69 -19.43 4.56
CA LEU A 593 -14.61 -19.94 5.42
C LEU A 593 -14.86 -21.41 5.87
N GLU A 594 -16.04 -21.94 5.68
CA GLU A 594 -16.41 -23.33 6.02
C GLU A 594 -15.37 -24.38 5.59
N PRO A 595 -14.81 -24.33 4.35
CA PRO A 595 -13.85 -25.34 3.90
C PRO A 595 -12.52 -25.34 4.68
N TRP A 596 -12.26 -24.31 5.47
CA TRP A 596 -11.04 -24.20 6.29
C TRP A 596 -11.29 -24.55 7.76
N GLY A 597 -12.34 -25.32 8.04
CA GLY A 597 -12.71 -25.76 9.39
C GLY A 597 -13.64 -24.77 10.11
N GLY A 598 -14.18 -23.80 9.38
CA GLY A 598 -15.12 -22.81 9.92
C GLY A 598 -14.48 -21.81 10.87
N PRO A 599 -15.31 -21.03 11.59
CA PRO A 599 -14.87 -19.96 12.47
C PRO A 599 -13.96 -20.42 13.62
N ASP A 600 -14.18 -21.62 14.16
CA ASP A 600 -13.46 -22.09 15.34
C ASP A 600 -12.00 -22.48 15.04
N GLN A 601 -11.71 -22.88 13.83
CA GLN A 601 -10.36 -23.28 13.40
C GLN A 601 -9.59 -22.16 12.69
N LEU A 602 -10.24 -21.08 12.28
CA LEU A 602 -9.59 -19.95 11.64
C LEU A 602 -9.29 -18.86 12.68
N ALA A 603 -8.05 -18.44 12.77
CA ALA A 603 -7.64 -17.36 13.68
C ALA A 603 -6.81 -16.29 12.96
N THR A 604 -7.00 -15.04 13.32
CA THR A 604 -6.15 -13.93 12.89
C THR A 604 -5.26 -13.43 14.00
N VAL A 605 -4.04 -13.02 13.67
CA VAL A 605 -3.05 -12.55 14.66
C VAL A 605 -3.21 -11.06 14.88
N ILE A 606 -3.55 -10.67 16.10
CA ILE A 606 -3.69 -9.27 16.50
C ILE A 606 -2.48 -8.83 17.31
N ARG A 607 -1.67 -7.97 16.73
CA ARG A 607 -0.52 -7.35 17.41
C ARG A 607 -0.93 -6.03 18.05
N ARG A 608 -1.23 -5.07 17.22
CA ARG A 608 -1.72 -3.75 17.60
C ARG A 608 -2.36 -3.10 16.40
N ARG A 609 -3.50 -2.46 16.59
CA ARG A 609 -4.14 -1.73 15.51
C ARG A 609 -3.25 -0.60 15.00
N ARG A 610 -3.08 -0.56 13.71
CA ARG A 610 -2.57 0.58 12.94
C ARG A 610 -3.75 1.48 12.55
N HIS A 611 -3.47 2.54 11.80
CA HIS A 611 -4.53 3.37 11.23
C HIS A 611 -5.52 2.50 10.44
N LYS A 612 -6.82 2.70 10.69
CA LYS A 612 -7.94 1.95 10.06
C LYS A 612 -7.72 0.43 10.14
N GLY A 613 -8.09 -0.15 11.25
CA GLY A 613 -7.89 -1.58 11.51
C GLY A 613 -8.25 -2.47 10.34
N LEU A 614 -7.33 -3.37 10.00
CA LEU A 614 -7.47 -4.33 8.90
C LEU A 614 -8.47 -5.43 9.23
N VAL A 615 -8.65 -5.73 10.53
CA VAL A 615 -9.59 -6.72 11.04
C VAL A 615 -10.51 -6.06 12.05
N ALA A 616 -11.81 -6.21 11.88
CA ALA A 616 -12.82 -5.72 12.81
C ALA A 616 -13.29 -6.84 13.75
N ASP A 617 -14.02 -6.46 14.81
CA ASP A 617 -14.62 -7.37 15.80
C ASP A 617 -15.64 -8.34 15.19
N TRP A 618 -16.22 -8.00 14.05
CA TRP A 618 -17.07 -8.91 13.25
C TRP A 618 -16.30 -9.95 12.41
N PHE A 619 -14.96 -10.02 12.46
CA PHE A 619 -14.23 -11.14 11.87
C PHE A 619 -14.83 -12.45 12.40
N PRO A 620 -15.22 -13.41 11.53
CA PRO A 620 -15.99 -14.57 11.98
C PRO A 620 -15.17 -15.58 12.79
N GLY A 621 -13.83 -15.56 12.67
CA GLY A 621 -12.91 -16.47 13.34
C GLY A 621 -12.47 -16.00 14.72
N ARG A 622 -11.41 -16.62 15.22
CA ARG A 622 -10.76 -16.35 16.50
C ARG A 622 -9.64 -15.31 16.36
N PHE A 623 -9.20 -14.78 17.49
CA PHE A 623 -8.12 -13.80 17.57
C PHE A 623 -6.94 -14.35 18.38
N VAL A 624 -5.77 -14.42 17.76
CA VAL A 624 -4.51 -14.67 18.47
C VAL A 624 -3.98 -13.33 18.96
N GLU A 625 -4.04 -13.10 20.25
CA GLU A 625 -3.56 -11.87 20.88
C GLU A 625 -2.06 -11.94 21.17
N VAL A 626 -1.33 -10.91 20.78
CA VAL A 626 0.13 -10.80 20.97
C VAL A 626 0.46 -9.77 22.07
N THR A 627 0.29 -8.49 21.76
CA THR A 627 0.63 -7.39 22.68
C THR A 627 -0.58 -6.55 23.09
N SER A 628 -1.71 -6.73 22.42
CA SER A 628 -2.92 -5.94 22.67
C SER A 628 -4.16 -6.85 22.79
N VAL A 629 -5.21 -6.30 23.37
CA VAL A 629 -6.54 -6.92 23.41
C VAL A 629 -7.15 -6.85 22.01
N ALA A 630 -7.73 -7.94 21.55
CA ALA A 630 -8.41 -7.98 20.25
C ALA A 630 -9.88 -7.59 20.39
N THR A 631 -10.61 -8.25 21.31
CA THR A 631 -12.04 -8.07 21.53
C THR A 631 -12.38 -8.31 23.01
N ASP A 632 -13.52 -7.81 23.45
CA ASP A 632 -14.06 -8.08 24.79
C ASP A 632 -14.66 -9.50 24.89
N ASP A 633 -14.99 -10.15 23.78
CA ASP A 633 -15.43 -11.55 23.75
C ASP A 633 -14.24 -12.51 23.93
N ARG A 634 -13.97 -12.83 25.19
CA ARG A 634 -12.82 -13.68 25.57
C ARG A 634 -12.92 -15.12 25.06
N LYS A 635 -14.09 -15.60 24.66
CA LYS A 635 -14.25 -16.94 24.07
C LYS A 635 -13.63 -17.04 22.68
N ARG A 636 -13.52 -15.92 22.00
CA ARG A 636 -12.91 -15.82 20.66
C ARG A 636 -11.42 -15.52 20.67
N THR A 637 -10.79 -15.41 21.83
CA THR A 637 -9.38 -15.05 21.95
C THR A 637 -8.52 -16.24 22.38
N VAL A 638 -7.29 -16.24 21.90
CA VAL A 638 -6.23 -17.15 22.32
C VAL A 638 -4.96 -16.32 22.54
N ALA A 639 -4.32 -16.49 23.68
CA ALA A 639 -3.05 -15.82 23.92
C ALA A 639 -1.94 -16.45 23.06
N LEU A 640 -1.05 -15.63 22.50
CA LEU A 640 0.11 -16.14 21.76
C LEU A 640 0.93 -17.13 22.58
N ALA A 641 1.04 -16.88 23.88
CA ALA A 641 1.78 -17.72 24.80
C ALA A 641 1.18 -19.14 24.97
N ASP A 642 -0.09 -19.34 24.65
CA ASP A 642 -0.79 -20.62 24.79
C ASP A 642 -0.67 -21.49 23.51
N LEU A 643 -0.11 -20.92 22.43
CA LEU A 643 0.04 -21.64 21.18
C LEU A 643 1.28 -22.52 21.16
N THR A 644 1.13 -23.71 20.58
CA THR A 644 2.23 -24.65 20.36
C THR A 644 2.29 -25.06 18.88
N ALA A 645 3.45 -24.97 18.27
CA ALA A 645 3.71 -25.50 16.95
C ALA A 645 4.23 -26.94 17.09
N VAL A 646 3.61 -27.88 16.34
CA VAL A 646 3.97 -29.30 16.34
C VAL A 646 4.20 -29.77 14.91
N VAL A 647 5.02 -30.80 14.71
CA VAL A 647 5.16 -31.46 13.41
C VAL A 647 4.37 -32.78 13.43
N VAL A 648 3.44 -32.93 12.50
CA VAL A 648 2.63 -34.12 12.30
C VAL A 648 2.82 -34.57 10.85
N ASP A 649 3.32 -35.77 10.64
CA ASP A 649 3.59 -36.34 9.30
C ASP A 649 4.45 -35.41 8.41
N GLY A 650 5.45 -34.76 9.01
CA GLY A 650 6.35 -33.83 8.33
C GLY A 650 5.78 -32.43 8.09
N VAL A 651 4.52 -32.16 8.45
CA VAL A 651 3.84 -30.89 8.25
C VAL A 651 3.70 -30.15 9.59
N PRO A 652 4.11 -28.87 9.68
CA PRO A 652 3.92 -28.10 10.89
C PRO A 652 2.45 -27.73 11.08
N ARG A 653 1.96 -27.90 12.30
CA ARG A 653 0.59 -27.58 12.73
C ARG A 653 0.63 -26.64 13.91
N LEU A 654 -0.34 -25.73 14.00
CA LEU A 654 -0.49 -24.82 15.13
C LEU A 654 -1.62 -25.29 16.02
N ARG A 655 -1.35 -25.46 17.31
CA ARG A 655 -2.31 -25.94 18.30
C ARG A 655 -2.55 -24.90 19.37
N ALA A 656 -3.84 -24.64 19.64
CA ALA A 656 -4.34 -23.97 20.84
C ALA A 656 -4.72 -25.04 21.89
N PRO A 657 -5.02 -24.66 23.15
CA PRO A 657 -5.45 -25.59 24.19
C PRO A 657 -6.68 -26.42 23.84
N ASP A 658 -7.55 -25.90 22.98
CA ASP A 658 -8.85 -26.47 22.61
C ASP A 658 -8.91 -27.03 21.18
N GLY A 659 -7.82 -26.96 20.41
CA GLY A 659 -7.80 -27.49 19.06
C GLY A 659 -6.71 -26.95 18.14
N GLU A 660 -6.76 -27.36 16.88
CA GLU A 660 -5.82 -26.94 15.84
C GLU A 660 -6.32 -25.64 15.19
N LEU A 661 -5.39 -24.74 14.83
CA LEU A 661 -5.69 -23.46 14.21
C LEU A 661 -4.99 -23.33 12.86
N SER A 662 -5.73 -22.76 11.89
CA SER A 662 -5.18 -22.19 10.65
C SER A 662 -5.14 -20.67 10.77
N LEU A 663 -4.06 -20.04 10.33
CA LEU A 663 -3.92 -18.60 10.46
C LEU A 663 -4.49 -17.87 9.24
N TYR A 664 -5.23 -16.84 9.50
CA TYR A 664 -5.59 -15.80 8.54
C TYR A 664 -4.56 -14.67 8.67
N ALA A 665 -3.57 -14.68 7.77
CA ALA A 665 -2.40 -13.82 7.91
C ALA A 665 -2.69 -12.33 7.63
N GLY A 666 -3.77 -12.01 6.93
CA GLY A 666 -4.09 -10.65 6.51
C GLY A 666 -2.99 -10.11 5.57
N GLU A 667 -2.57 -8.88 5.82
CA GLU A 667 -1.49 -8.22 5.06
C GLU A 667 -0.08 -8.55 5.60
N ASP A 668 0.01 -9.30 6.70
CA ASP A 668 1.29 -9.64 7.32
C ASP A 668 1.89 -10.89 6.65
N ASP A 669 2.90 -10.68 5.79
CA ASP A 669 3.58 -11.75 5.06
C ASP A 669 4.87 -12.19 5.75
N HIS A 670 4.74 -12.77 6.94
CA HIS A 670 5.87 -13.37 7.66
C HIS A 670 5.90 -14.89 7.48
N VAL A 671 7.09 -15.46 7.38
CA VAL A 671 7.31 -16.90 7.18
C VAL A 671 6.57 -17.74 8.21
N HIS A 672 6.65 -17.37 9.50
CA HIS A 672 5.98 -18.07 10.59
C HIS A 672 4.46 -17.94 10.55
N LEU A 673 3.89 -16.94 9.90
CA LEU A 673 2.45 -16.84 9.63
C LEU A 673 2.07 -17.69 8.41
N ARG A 674 2.83 -17.56 7.33
CA ARG A 674 2.59 -18.28 6.07
C ARG A 674 2.64 -19.79 6.25
N ALA A 675 3.53 -20.32 7.09
CA ALA A 675 3.65 -21.74 7.37
C ALA A 675 2.36 -22.38 7.92
N PHE A 676 1.58 -21.62 8.69
CA PHE A 676 0.33 -22.06 9.31
C PHE A 676 -0.91 -21.42 8.70
N ALA A 677 -0.74 -20.66 7.61
CA ALA A 677 -1.85 -19.95 6.99
C ALA A 677 -2.81 -20.87 6.25
N ALA A 678 -4.07 -20.45 6.14
CA ALA A 678 -4.98 -20.94 5.10
C ALA A 678 -4.33 -20.79 3.72
N PRO A 679 -4.74 -21.56 2.69
CA PRO A 679 -4.10 -21.51 1.37
C PRO A 679 -4.00 -20.11 0.79
N THR A 680 -2.78 -19.70 0.43
CA THR A 680 -2.46 -18.35 -0.07
C THR A 680 -2.33 -18.31 -1.59
N VAL A 681 -2.32 -17.11 -2.14
CA VAL A 681 -2.10 -16.82 -3.57
C VAL A 681 -1.02 -15.76 -3.71
N ALA A 682 -0.19 -15.86 -4.74
CA ALA A 682 0.80 -14.85 -5.10
C ALA A 682 1.16 -14.99 -6.59
N LEU A 683 1.67 -13.94 -7.20
CA LEU A 683 2.18 -13.96 -8.56
C LEU A 683 3.68 -13.61 -8.58
N PRO A 684 4.50 -14.32 -9.38
CA PRO A 684 5.90 -13.96 -9.52
C PRO A 684 6.04 -12.68 -10.36
N LEU A 685 6.93 -11.79 -9.93
CA LEU A 685 7.35 -10.65 -10.74
C LEU A 685 8.37 -11.09 -11.80
N VAL A 686 8.06 -10.88 -13.08
CA VAL A 686 9.00 -11.13 -14.18
C VAL A 686 9.75 -9.85 -14.53
N ARG A 687 11.09 -9.95 -14.54
CA ARG A 687 11.99 -8.82 -14.80
C ARG A 687 13.17 -9.27 -15.65
N PHE A 688 13.52 -8.46 -16.65
CA PHE A 688 14.68 -8.63 -17.51
C PHE A 688 15.66 -7.45 -17.31
N GLY A 689 16.64 -7.62 -16.44
CA GLY A 689 17.52 -6.52 -16.04
C GLY A 689 16.75 -5.37 -15.37
N ASP A 690 16.80 -4.17 -15.95
CA ASP A 690 16.11 -2.99 -15.43
C ASP A 690 14.76 -2.73 -16.11
N PHE A 691 14.15 -3.76 -16.66
CA PHE A 691 12.84 -3.72 -17.30
C PHE A 691 11.99 -4.92 -16.93
N ALA A 692 10.74 -4.68 -16.56
CA ALA A 692 9.68 -5.68 -16.42
C ALA A 692 8.63 -5.41 -17.51
N PRO A 693 8.31 -6.39 -18.37
CA PRO A 693 7.32 -6.19 -19.42
C PRO A 693 5.91 -6.09 -18.86
N ARG A 694 5.00 -5.46 -19.61
CA ARG A 694 3.57 -5.71 -19.39
C ARG A 694 3.30 -7.17 -19.72
N ILE A 695 2.56 -7.85 -18.84
CA ILE A 695 2.09 -9.22 -19.09
C ILE A 695 0.58 -9.17 -19.22
N ARG A 696 0.09 -9.60 -20.36
CA ARG A 696 -1.33 -9.73 -20.66
C ARG A 696 -1.70 -11.18 -20.92
N VAL A 697 -2.71 -11.67 -20.20
CA VAL A 697 -3.29 -13.00 -20.38
C VAL A 697 -4.71 -12.82 -20.89
N GLY A 698 -4.95 -13.09 -22.17
CA GLY A 698 -6.23 -12.73 -22.78
C GLY A 698 -6.52 -11.24 -22.63
N ASP A 699 -7.60 -10.89 -21.91
CA ASP A 699 -7.98 -9.51 -21.64
C ASP A 699 -7.61 -9.05 -20.21
N VAL A 700 -6.73 -9.77 -19.51
CA VAL A 700 -6.26 -9.40 -18.16
C VAL A 700 -4.81 -8.91 -18.23
N ILE A 701 -4.56 -7.68 -17.78
CA ILE A 701 -3.21 -7.18 -17.53
C ILE A 701 -2.81 -7.63 -16.13
N VAL A 702 -1.91 -8.59 -16.06
CA VAL A 702 -1.45 -9.23 -14.80
C VAL A 702 -0.27 -8.47 -14.20
N GLN A 703 0.56 -7.89 -15.04
CA GLN A 703 1.73 -7.10 -14.66
C GLN A 703 1.82 -5.87 -15.54
N ARG A 704 2.01 -4.71 -14.94
CA ARG A 704 2.28 -3.46 -15.65
C ARG A 704 3.73 -3.40 -16.10
N ALA A 705 4.03 -2.76 -17.24
CA ALA A 705 5.39 -2.47 -17.65
C ALA A 705 6.07 -1.55 -16.61
N ARG A 706 7.34 -1.86 -16.27
CA ARG A 706 8.09 -1.12 -15.26
C ARG A 706 9.57 -1.03 -15.64
N TRP A 707 10.16 0.11 -15.36
CA TRP A 707 11.57 0.39 -15.61
C TRP A 707 12.26 0.88 -14.34
N TRP A 708 13.53 0.57 -14.19
CA TRP A 708 14.34 1.02 -13.04
C TRP A 708 15.48 1.88 -13.53
N PHE A 709 15.63 3.07 -12.95
CA PHE A 709 16.64 4.06 -13.29
C PHE A 709 17.29 4.62 -12.03
N ASP A 710 18.61 4.85 -12.08
CA ASP A 710 19.29 5.70 -11.12
C ASP A 710 19.30 7.17 -11.58
N ALA A 711 19.92 8.05 -10.79
CA ALA A 711 19.99 9.47 -11.12
C ALA A 711 20.79 9.76 -12.38
N ALA A 712 21.82 8.94 -12.67
CA ALA A 712 22.63 9.08 -13.89
C ALA A 712 21.86 8.61 -15.14
N ASP A 713 21.15 7.49 -15.03
CA ASP A 713 20.28 6.97 -16.11
C ASP A 713 19.19 7.97 -16.49
N LEU A 714 18.58 8.60 -15.49
CA LEU A 714 17.59 9.67 -15.68
C LEU A 714 18.20 10.98 -16.24
N GLY A 715 19.54 11.11 -16.21
CA GLY A 715 20.24 12.32 -16.60
C GLY A 715 20.03 13.50 -15.65
N VAL A 716 19.69 13.23 -14.38
CA VAL A 716 19.39 14.27 -13.36
C VAL A 716 20.47 14.40 -12.28
N ALA A 717 21.49 13.54 -12.27
CA ALA A 717 22.54 13.50 -11.25
C ALA A 717 23.29 14.83 -11.10
N GLU A 718 23.55 15.54 -12.21
CA GLU A 718 24.31 16.78 -12.27
C GLU A 718 23.44 18.01 -12.62
N VAL A 719 22.12 17.83 -12.72
CA VAL A 719 21.21 18.86 -13.19
C VAL A 719 20.94 19.88 -12.09
N ARG A 720 21.07 21.17 -12.41
CA ARG A 720 20.85 22.29 -11.49
C ARG A 720 19.58 23.07 -11.76
N ASP A 721 18.93 22.85 -12.89
CA ASP A 721 17.71 23.54 -13.29
C ASP A 721 16.65 22.57 -13.84
N ASN A 722 15.38 22.99 -13.71
CA ASN A 722 14.23 22.16 -14.07
C ASN A 722 14.07 21.94 -15.57
N ALA A 723 14.55 22.89 -16.43
CA ALA A 723 14.43 22.74 -17.87
C ALA A 723 15.35 21.63 -18.39
N THR A 724 16.59 21.60 -17.92
CA THR A 724 17.55 20.55 -18.24
C THR A 724 17.07 19.18 -17.74
N ALA A 725 16.51 19.10 -16.50
CA ALA A 725 15.90 17.87 -15.99
C ALA A 725 14.73 17.39 -16.88
N PHE A 726 13.89 18.31 -17.29
CA PHE A 726 12.75 18.00 -18.16
C PHE A 726 13.20 17.45 -19.50
N LEU A 727 14.15 18.10 -20.17
CA LEU A 727 14.74 17.63 -21.43
C LEU A 727 15.38 16.25 -21.31
N ALA A 728 16.10 15.99 -20.21
CA ALA A 728 16.70 14.68 -19.92
C ALA A 728 15.62 13.59 -19.82
N VAL A 729 14.56 13.84 -19.07
CA VAL A 729 13.44 12.90 -18.92
C VAL A 729 12.70 12.69 -20.25
N GLN A 730 12.49 13.77 -21.08
CA GLN A 730 11.89 13.61 -22.40
C GLN A 730 12.78 12.78 -23.36
N SER A 731 14.10 12.94 -23.28
CA SER A 731 15.05 12.11 -24.02
C SER A 731 14.98 10.65 -23.59
N LEU A 732 14.87 10.40 -22.28
CA LEU A 732 14.71 9.05 -21.72
C LEU A 732 13.42 8.40 -22.21
N ARG A 733 12.31 9.16 -22.20
CA ARG A 733 11.02 8.69 -22.73
C ARG A 733 11.13 8.27 -24.19
N ALA A 734 11.78 9.10 -25.04
CA ALA A 734 11.99 8.79 -26.46
C ALA A 734 12.83 7.52 -26.64
N ARG A 735 13.82 7.30 -25.78
CA ARG A 735 14.75 6.16 -25.85
C ARG A 735 14.10 4.86 -25.41
N HIS A 736 13.35 4.88 -24.32
CA HIS A 736 12.78 3.69 -23.70
C HIS A 736 11.28 3.48 -24.00
N GLY A 737 10.63 4.40 -24.72
CA GLY A 737 9.20 4.33 -25.02
C GLY A 737 8.33 4.44 -23.78
N LEU A 738 8.74 5.24 -22.77
CA LEU A 738 7.97 5.41 -21.56
C LEU A 738 6.64 6.12 -21.85
N PRO A 739 5.53 5.67 -21.27
CA PRO A 739 4.24 6.33 -21.41
C PRO A 739 4.23 7.71 -20.75
N ARG A 740 3.20 8.51 -21.04
CA ARG A 740 3.03 9.83 -20.43
C ARG A 740 2.80 9.73 -18.92
N PHE A 741 1.94 8.83 -18.51
CA PHE A 741 1.55 8.67 -17.11
C PHE A 741 2.22 7.45 -16.50
N CYS A 742 2.92 7.67 -15.39
CA CYS A 742 3.62 6.63 -14.64
C CYS A 742 3.38 6.75 -13.15
N PHE A 743 3.59 5.64 -12.43
CA PHE A 743 3.79 5.64 -11.00
C PHE A 743 5.27 5.50 -10.67
N VAL A 744 5.81 6.42 -9.90
CA VAL A 744 7.18 6.39 -9.40
C VAL A 744 7.21 5.75 -8.02
N SER A 745 8.07 4.75 -7.82
CA SER A 745 8.35 4.19 -6.50
C SER A 745 9.84 4.37 -6.17
N ALA A 746 10.13 4.81 -4.94
CA ALA A 746 11.47 4.97 -4.41
C ALA A 746 11.56 4.28 -3.03
N ALA A 747 12.74 3.77 -2.66
CA ALA A 747 12.90 3.00 -1.42
C ALA A 747 12.53 3.78 -0.14
N HIS A 748 12.73 5.10 -0.14
CA HIS A 748 12.43 6.00 0.99
C HIS A 748 10.99 6.55 0.98
N GLU A 749 10.22 6.32 -0.11
CA GLU A 749 8.82 6.74 -0.22
C GLU A 749 7.91 5.50 -0.18
N PRO A 750 7.11 5.33 0.88
CA PRO A 750 6.37 4.10 1.11
C PRO A 750 5.25 3.85 0.10
N LYS A 751 4.82 4.88 -0.64
CA LYS A 751 3.73 4.76 -1.61
C LYS A 751 4.12 5.33 -2.98
N PRO A 752 3.73 4.67 -4.08
CA PRO A 752 3.97 5.18 -5.42
C PRO A 752 3.38 6.58 -5.62
N VAL A 753 4.08 7.41 -6.38
CA VAL A 753 3.67 8.78 -6.76
C VAL A 753 3.26 8.81 -8.22
N GLY A 754 2.04 9.28 -8.52
CA GLY A 754 1.56 9.46 -9.89
C GLY A 754 2.25 10.65 -10.56
N VAL A 755 2.83 10.44 -11.74
CA VAL A 755 3.53 11.47 -12.52
C VAL A 755 3.01 11.56 -13.95
N ASP A 756 2.70 12.77 -14.39
CA ASP A 756 2.51 13.13 -15.78
C ASP A 756 3.85 13.62 -16.35
N LEU A 757 4.54 12.81 -17.12
CA LEU A 757 5.87 13.14 -17.63
C LEU A 757 5.87 14.29 -18.64
N ASP A 758 4.72 14.79 -19.09
CA ASP A 758 4.59 16.03 -19.86
C ASP A 758 4.40 17.28 -18.96
N ASN A 759 4.33 17.08 -17.63
CA ASN A 759 4.19 18.16 -16.67
C ASN A 759 5.52 18.48 -15.98
N PRO A 760 6.09 19.70 -16.12
CA PRO A 760 7.35 20.05 -15.48
C PRO A 760 7.35 19.94 -13.96
N LEU A 761 6.20 20.14 -13.27
CA LEU A 761 6.07 19.93 -11.83
C LEU A 761 6.19 18.45 -11.43
N ALA A 762 5.65 17.57 -12.25
CA ALA A 762 5.77 16.13 -12.03
C ALA A 762 7.21 15.65 -12.22
N VAL A 763 7.89 16.18 -13.24
CA VAL A 763 9.32 15.88 -13.47
C VAL A 763 10.19 16.46 -12.35
N ASP A 764 9.87 17.64 -11.80
CA ASP A 764 10.54 18.15 -10.61
C ASP A 764 10.32 17.24 -9.38
N ALA A 765 9.12 16.69 -9.22
CA ALA A 765 8.85 15.73 -8.15
C ALA A 765 9.61 14.41 -8.34
N LEU A 766 9.64 13.87 -9.57
CA LEU A 766 10.44 12.68 -9.92
C LEU A 766 11.93 12.92 -9.63
N THR A 767 12.48 14.05 -10.09
CA THR A 767 13.88 14.43 -9.86
C THR A 767 14.19 14.51 -8.35
N ALA A 768 13.32 15.14 -7.59
CA ALA A 768 13.50 15.26 -6.14
C ALA A 768 13.45 13.91 -5.42
N LEU A 769 12.54 13.02 -5.83
CA LEU A 769 12.46 11.65 -5.29
C LEU A 769 13.71 10.84 -5.64
N THR A 770 14.22 10.99 -6.87
CA THR A 770 15.44 10.28 -7.30
C THR A 770 16.68 10.73 -6.52
N LEU A 771 16.79 12.05 -6.26
CA LEU A 771 17.96 12.62 -5.59
C LEU A 771 17.90 12.54 -4.05
N ALA A 772 16.73 12.29 -3.46
CA ALA A 772 16.54 12.20 -2.01
C ALA A 772 16.98 10.87 -1.40
N GLY A 773 17.15 9.82 -2.20
CA GLY A 773 17.50 8.49 -1.75
C GLY A 773 18.66 7.88 -2.54
N GLU A 774 19.18 6.79 -2.01
CA GLU A 774 20.18 5.96 -2.70
C GLU A 774 19.50 4.86 -3.53
N GLY A 775 20.12 4.49 -4.66
CA GLY A 775 19.64 3.41 -5.52
C GLY A 775 18.71 3.86 -6.65
N LYS A 776 18.06 2.87 -7.28
CA LYS A 776 17.19 3.10 -8.44
C LYS A 776 15.76 3.42 -8.00
N VAL A 777 15.13 4.36 -8.70
CA VAL A 777 13.67 4.52 -8.69
C VAL A 777 13.06 3.66 -9.78
N SER A 778 11.81 3.19 -9.56
CA SER A 778 11.08 2.51 -10.60
C SER A 778 9.95 3.38 -11.14
N LEU A 779 9.76 3.34 -12.46
CA LEU A 779 8.64 3.93 -13.16
C LEU A 779 7.76 2.80 -13.70
N ALA A 780 6.55 2.65 -13.14
CA ALA A 780 5.54 1.73 -13.67
C ALA A 780 4.53 2.50 -14.51
N GLU A 781 4.11 1.96 -15.64
CA GLU A 781 3.03 2.55 -16.43
C GLU A 781 1.77 2.71 -15.60
N MET A 782 1.05 3.82 -15.78
CA MET A 782 -0.27 4.01 -15.15
C MET A 782 -1.33 3.35 -16.02
N ARG A 783 -1.94 2.29 -15.48
CA ARG A 783 -3.05 1.57 -16.10
C ARG A 783 -4.16 1.36 -15.09
N PRO A 784 -5.41 1.65 -15.45
CA PRO A 784 -5.87 2.35 -16.66
C PRO A 784 -5.23 3.73 -16.81
N ALA A 785 -5.00 4.13 -18.07
CA ALA A 785 -4.54 5.49 -18.35
C ALA A 785 -5.69 6.50 -18.12
N PRO A 786 -5.38 7.78 -17.87
CA PRO A 786 -6.40 8.82 -17.62
C PRO A 786 -7.46 8.97 -18.69
N ASP A 787 -7.16 8.66 -19.94
CA ASP A 787 -8.05 8.69 -21.09
C ASP A 787 -8.86 7.40 -21.30
N ALA A 788 -8.54 6.35 -20.54
CA ALA A 788 -9.17 5.04 -20.59
C ALA A 788 -9.98 4.69 -19.31
N LEU A 789 -10.26 5.67 -18.46
CA LEU A 789 -11.04 5.49 -17.24
C LEU A 789 -12.52 5.31 -17.56
N TRP A 790 -13.12 4.25 -17.05
CA TRP A 790 -14.52 3.90 -17.29
C TRP A 790 -15.50 4.70 -16.42
N LEU A 791 -15.11 4.96 -15.13
CA LEU A 791 -16.01 5.62 -14.18
C LEU A 791 -15.99 7.13 -14.36
N ARG A 792 -17.18 7.71 -14.37
CA ARG A 792 -17.36 9.16 -14.36
C ARG A 792 -18.16 9.58 -13.13
N HIS A 793 -17.79 10.73 -12.58
CA HIS A 793 -18.56 11.42 -11.54
C HIS A 793 -18.69 12.89 -11.91
N GLY A 794 -19.91 13.38 -12.05
CA GLY A 794 -20.18 14.72 -12.58
C GLY A 794 -19.55 14.96 -13.96
N ASN A 795 -19.63 14.01 -14.87
CA ASN A 795 -18.97 13.96 -16.17
C ASN A 795 -17.42 13.96 -16.17
N LYS A 796 -16.77 13.94 -14.99
CA LYS A 796 -15.32 13.90 -14.87
C LYS A 796 -14.84 12.45 -14.75
N PRO A 797 -13.82 12.03 -15.52
CA PRO A 797 -13.25 10.71 -15.34
C PRO A 797 -12.54 10.63 -13.98
N VAL A 798 -12.84 9.60 -13.22
CA VAL A 798 -12.25 9.33 -11.90
C VAL A 798 -11.58 7.97 -11.89
N THR A 799 -10.47 7.85 -11.20
CA THR A 799 -9.86 6.54 -10.97
C THR A 799 -10.75 5.72 -10.06
N ALA A 800 -10.90 4.44 -10.40
CA ALA A 800 -11.74 3.52 -9.67
C ALA A 800 -11.16 2.11 -9.70
N GLU A 801 -11.43 1.37 -8.65
CA GLU A 801 -10.92 0.02 -8.42
C GLU A 801 -11.99 -0.81 -7.73
N PHE A 802 -12.34 -1.94 -8.32
CA PHE A 802 -13.16 -2.93 -7.66
C PHE A 802 -12.29 -3.81 -6.77
N ARG A 803 -12.66 -3.94 -5.52
CA ARG A 803 -12.19 -5.00 -4.65
C ARG A 803 -13.26 -6.08 -4.64
N ILE A 804 -12.98 -7.16 -5.33
CA ILE A 804 -13.85 -8.32 -5.42
C ILE A 804 -13.33 -9.45 -4.54
N ALA A 805 -14.15 -10.44 -4.27
CA ALA A 805 -13.72 -11.67 -3.65
C ALA A 805 -14.09 -12.85 -4.54
N MET A 806 -13.22 -13.84 -4.62
CA MET A 806 -13.42 -15.02 -5.44
C MET A 806 -13.11 -16.27 -4.65
N ARG A 807 -13.90 -17.30 -4.86
CA ARG A 807 -13.74 -18.63 -4.26
C ARG A 807 -13.55 -19.68 -5.34
N ARG A 808 -12.68 -20.63 -5.08
CA ARG A 808 -12.61 -21.89 -5.77
C ARG A 808 -12.94 -23.00 -4.77
N ALA A 809 -13.98 -23.77 -5.05
CA ALA A 809 -14.30 -24.96 -4.28
C ALA A 809 -13.50 -26.14 -4.85
N SER A 810 -13.04 -27.06 -3.99
CA SER A 810 -12.58 -28.38 -4.41
C SER A 810 -13.78 -29.15 -4.95
N SER A 811 -13.62 -29.81 -6.10
CA SER A 811 -14.63 -30.72 -6.68
C SER A 811 -14.83 -31.94 -5.82
#